data_87a25a6496ca39ded3c5392825752b62
#
_entry.id   87a25a6496ca39ded3c5392825752b62
#
_cell.length_a   1.000
_cell.length_b   1.000
_cell.length_c   1.000
_cell.angle_alpha   90.00
_cell.angle_beta   90.00
_cell.angle_gamma   90.00
#
_symmetry.space_group_name_H-M   'P 1'
#
loop_
_entity.id
_entity.type
_entity.pdbx_description
1 polymer ?
#
loop_
_entity_poly.entity_id
_entity_poly.type
_entity_poly.pdbx_seq_one_letter_code
_entity_poly.pdbx_strand_id
1 'polypeptide(L)'
;MLCYVMLCYVMLCYNVLMSSKILITAIKVICFLIPFSLLIIAGGFLFPYITGKALYFRVLIEIAVFLTALLITQRKELLPTFKLNTSEGKRNLLFWSSLLVVISLFILLPFSTRPYISFWGNAERMEGAWGVSHLFLWFFVLYFLFKAEPESKKLIFWAFAIVALLINIQAINDGFTLQGNRPIATLGNATYIGFFNLLMLFSSFYFLGVYRKDLLSKGIICGLMLLSLAAILFSQTRGSIMGLVGGILATIIYFISTSSKKPIIKVLFLCALIGVMALSYFFLKNNYSLIKQVPGIGRVSQAIQQGKIQYMPRLISWGIFWDAFKLKPIAGYGLENSPDAYYRNFNPDMFKYEEVIFDRPHNKFLETLVTQGIVGFILWMIFIICAFYSLKFIRDDTIITKASHGSKDEKNSLDRYYKGALLGFFVAYLVQNITLFDMQASFLVFFFGLAILSSHSNKQSLYPQKFKSSAAHLIIGISAVAVAFGMYFNFYHYYTIKNTISSLRFAPPKVIDKFFALSGKNSPFIQEEAIVFNGFVSQNLQNINTIEELEKIETVFRRAYERDHFDLRVANVYTSFLTTVIKAKMANNLDYSAEKDVVNKIFKDMLIQYPTYPDSYLNYAVFLSTIGEKEKALETLIDGKEIFIKSPRLTYIMVNILELNGSNKEAMEFLQLAKDKEGWASKSIDEHLLYLRILLKNKQTAEAKSEITNIFQSDSSAETINRVTQLIKELGYKDF
;
A
#
# COMPACT_ATOMS: atom_id res chain seq x y z
N MET A 1 31.79 -5.53 22.59
CA MET A 1 31.69 -6.01 24.00
C MET A 1 30.27 -6.48 24.31
N LEU A 2 29.19 -5.72 24.09
CA LEU A 2 27.82 -6.20 24.35
C LEU A 2 27.44 -7.47 23.54
N CYS A 3 27.80 -7.56 22.24
CA CYS A 3 27.59 -8.77 21.44
C CYS A 3 28.32 -10.00 21.98
N TYR A 4 29.52 -9.82 22.49
CA TYR A 4 30.30 -10.92 23.05
C TYR A 4 29.72 -11.42 24.39
N VAL A 5 29.25 -10.48 25.22
CA VAL A 5 28.55 -10.80 26.48
C VAL A 5 27.18 -11.43 26.19
N MET A 6 26.40 -10.95 25.22
CA MET A 6 25.17 -11.61 24.79
C MET A 6 25.43 -13.00 24.21
N LEU A 7 26.46 -13.16 23.37
CA LEU A 7 26.85 -14.48 22.83
C LEU A 7 27.24 -15.47 23.92
N CYS A 8 28.03 -15.02 24.91
CA CYS A 8 28.41 -15.83 26.06
C CYS A 8 27.22 -16.18 26.96
N TYR A 9 26.30 -15.23 27.18
CA TYR A 9 25.09 -15.47 27.95
C TYR A 9 24.14 -16.45 27.24
N VAL A 10 24.00 -16.32 25.92
CA VAL A 10 23.22 -17.21 25.05
C VAL A 10 23.85 -18.63 25.04
N MET A 11 25.17 -18.73 24.97
CA MET A 11 25.89 -20.03 25.04
C MET A 11 25.80 -20.70 26.41
N LEU A 12 25.82 -19.91 27.48
CA LEU A 12 25.62 -20.43 28.85
C LEU A 12 24.18 -20.92 29.07
N CYS A 13 23.18 -20.16 28.57
CA CYS A 13 21.78 -20.56 28.63
C CYS A 13 21.46 -21.79 27.76
N TYR A 14 22.17 -21.98 26.64
CA TYR A 14 21.99 -23.14 25.76
C TYR A 14 22.36 -24.47 26.41
N ASN A 15 23.43 -24.51 27.19
CA ASN A 15 23.89 -25.74 27.82
C ASN A 15 23.12 -26.18 29.07
N VAL A 16 22.31 -25.31 29.67
CA VAL A 16 21.79 -25.55 31.03
C VAL A 16 20.26 -25.65 31.12
N LEU A 17 19.41 -24.99 30.27
CA LEU A 17 18.06 -24.70 30.76
C LEU A 17 16.85 -24.76 29.81
N MET A 18 16.95 -24.88 28.47
CA MET A 18 15.72 -24.85 27.66
C MET A 18 15.40 -26.17 26.96
N SER A 19 14.48 -26.92 27.50
CA SER A 19 13.91 -28.08 26.79
C SER A 19 13.13 -27.67 25.57
N SER A 20 13.00 -28.53 24.55
CA SER A 20 12.21 -28.27 23.36
C SER A 20 10.75 -27.90 23.68
N LYS A 21 10.19 -28.37 24.80
CA LYS A 21 8.86 -28.01 25.29
C LYS A 21 8.79 -26.53 25.69
N ILE A 22 9.78 -26.01 26.40
CA ILE A 22 9.83 -24.59 26.79
C ILE A 22 9.96 -23.71 25.54
N LEU A 23 10.84 -24.09 24.60
CA LEU A 23 10.99 -23.35 23.33
C LEU A 23 9.67 -23.29 22.55
N ILE A 24 8.98 -24.43 22.39
CA ILE A 24 7.67 -24.46 21.71
C ILE A 24 6.67 -23.56 22.44
N THR A 25 6.63 -23.60 23.78
CA THR A 25 5.71 -22.74 24.56
C THR A 25 6.03 -21.26 24.36
N ALA A 26 7.32 -20.87 24.42
CA ALA A 26 7.75 -19.51 24.19
C ALA A 26 7.39 -19.00 22.76
N ILE A 27 7.65 -19.82 21.74
CA ILE A 27 7.28 -19.52 20.34
C ILE A 27 5.74 -19.36 20.23
N LYS A 28 4.94 -20.24 20.87
CA LYS A 28 3.49 -20.14 20.88
C LYS A 28 3.00 -18.82 21.49
N VAL A 29 3.57 -18.41 22.61
CA VAL A 29 3.20 -17.14 23.26
C VAL A 29 3.50 -15.95 22.34
N ILE A 30 4.69 -15.93 21.74
CA ILE A 30 5.05 -14.85 20.82
C ILE A 30 4.14 -14.84 19.59
N CYS A 31 3.91 -16.00 18.97
CA CYS A 31 3.02 -16.13 17.83
C CYS A 31 1.56 -15.74 18.17
N PHE A 32 1.12 -15.99 19.40
CA PHE A 32 -0.19 -15.52 19.88
C PHE A 32 -0.25 -13.98 19.98
N LEU A 33 0.84 -13.33 20.35
CA LEU A 33 0.90 -11.87 20.49
C LEU A 33 1.00 -11.13 19.14
N ILE A 34 1.53 -11.75 18.09
CA ILE A 34 1.73 -11.11 16.78
C ILE A 34 0.45 -10.53 16.17
N PRO A 35 -0.72 -11.22 16.10
CA PRO A 35 -1.96 -10.66 15.57
C PRO A 35 -2.40 -9.37 16.26
N PHE A 36 -2.09 -9.18 17.54
CA PHE A 36 -2.43 -7.97 18.31
C PHE A 36 -1.68 -6.72 17.81
N SER A 37 -0.64 -6.88 17.00
CA SER A 37 -0.02 -5.76 16.28
C SER A 37 -1.05 -4.93 15.50
N LEU A 38 -2.10 -5.56 14.98
CA LEU A 38 -3.14 -4.91 14.18
C LEU A 38 -4.01 -3.93 15.00
N LEU A 39 -4.00 -4.02 16.32
CA LEU A 39 -4.73 -3.11 17.22
C LEU A 39 -3.94 -1.85 17.59
N ILE A 40 -2.63 -1.82 17.30
CA ILE A 40 -1.76 -0.71 17.70
C ILE A 40 -2.05 0.53 16.85
N ILE A 41 -2.30 1.66 17.50
CA ILE A 41 -2.31 3.00 16.92
C ILE A 41 -1.22 3.80 17.63
N ALA A 42 -0.14 4.08 16.91
CA ALA A 42 1.03 4.76 17.49
C ALA A 42 0.90 6.28 17.32
N GLY A 43 0.16 6.93 18.20
CA GLY A 43 0.07 8.40 18.26
C GLY A 43 1.46 9.01 18.48
N GLY A 44 1.85 9.97 17.64
CA GLY A 44 3.19 10.58 17.67
C GLY A 44 4.17 9.99 16.64
N PHE A 45 3.73 9.07 15.79
CA PHE A 45 4.40 8.69 14.55
C PHE A 45 3.76 9.41 13.35
N LEU A 46 4.55 9.58 12.28
CA LEU A 46 4.10 10.19 11.03
C LEU A 46 2.91 9.42 10.41
N PHE A 47 2.95 8.08 10.48
CA PHE A 47 1.89 7.18 10.03
C PHE A 47 1.39 6.29 11.18
N PRO A 48 0.47 6.83 12.04
CA PRO A 48 0.09 6.18 13.31
C PRO A 48 -0.50 4.78 13.14
N TYR A 49 -1.18 4.52 12.03
CA TYR A 49 -1.88 3.27 11.76
C TYR A 49 -1.00 2.17 11.16
N ILE A 50 0.23 2.47 10.74
CA ILE A 50 1.08 1.51 10.03
C ILE A 50 2.41 1.29 10.75
N THR A 51 3.20 2.34 10.97
CA THR A 51 4.57 2.25 11.45
C THR A 51 4.70 1.51 12.78
N GLY A 52 3.85 1.83 13.76
CA GLY A 52 3.88 1.17 15.08
C GLY A 52 3.59 -0.33 15.00
N LYS A 53 2.64 -0.72 14.14
CA LYS A 53 2.31 -2.13 13.87
C LYS A 53 3.49 -2.89 13.28
N ALA A 54 4.14 -2.29 12.26
CA ALA A 54 5.26 -2.90 11.58
C ALA A 54 6.46 -3.13 12.53
N LEU A 55 6.79 -2.15 13.36
CA LEU A 55 7.89 -2.26 14.32
C LEU A 55 7.60 -3.30 15.40
N TYR A 56 6.39 -3.30 15.99
CA TYR A 56 5.99 -4.29 16.98
C TYR A 56 6.05 -5.71 16.41
N PHE A 57 5.51 -5.91 15.20
CA PHE A 57 5.54 -7.18 14.50
C PHE A 57 6.98 -7.67 14.25
N ARG A 58 7.85 -6.77 13.75
CA ARG A 58 9.24 -7.12 13.43
C ARG A 58 10.02 -7.58 14.67
N VAL A 59 9.91 -6.86 15.78
CA VAL A 59 10.57 -7.25 17.04
C VAL A 59 10.12 -8.63 17.51
N LEU A 60 8.83 -8.91 17.52
CA LEU A 60 8.30 -10.19 17.95
C LEU A 60 8.73 -11.34 17.02
N ILE A 61 8.67 -11.11 15.70
CA ILE A 61 9.05 -12.18 14.78
C ILE A 61 10.55 -12.47 14.80
N GLU A 62 11.40 -11.48 15.00
CA GLU A 62 12.85 -11.67 15.18
C GLU A 62 13.16 -12.54 16.41
N ILE A 63 12.49 -12.29 17.53
CA ILE A 63 12.61 -13.15 18.72
C ILE A 63 12.11 -14.56 18.41
N ALA A 64 10.96 -14.70 17.73
CA ALA A 64 10.40 -16.00 17.37
C ALA A 64 11.34 -16.79 16.42
N VAL A 65 11.99 -16.11 15.47
CA VAL A 65 12.99 -16.71 14.57
C VAL A 65 14.17 -17.26 15.35
N PHE A 66 14.71 -16.50 16.31
CA PHE A 66 15.80 -16.97 17.16
C PHE A 66 15.42 -18.23 17.96
N LEU A 67 14.25 -18.19 18.62
CA LEU A 67 13.76 -19.35 19.37
C LEU A 67 13.49 -20.56 18.47
N THR A 68 13.02 -20.31 17.24
CA THR A 68 12.81 -21.37 16.25
C THR A 68 14.13 -21.96 15.76
N ALA A 69 15.17 -21.15 15.59
CA ALA A 69 16.53 -21.64 15.29
C ALA A 69 17.06 -22.53 16.41
N LEU A 70 16.89 -22.15 17.69
CA LEU A 70 17.22 -23.00 18.86
C LEU A 70 16.42 -24.32 18.85
N LEU A 71 15.12 -24.27 18.53
CA LEU A 71 14.28 -25.46 18.44
C LEU A 71 14.76 -26.42 17.32
N ILE A 72 15.12 -25.90 16.17
CA ILE A 72 15.63 -26.69 15.03
C ILE A 72 16.93 -27.41 15.40
N THR A 73 17.83 -26.77 16.17
CA THR A 73 19.08 -27.42 16.58
C THR A 73 18.86 -28.66 17.48
N GLN A 74 17.75 -28.67 18.23
CA GLN A 74 17.33 -29.77 19.06
C GLN A 74 16.44 -30.80 18.33
N ARG A 75 15.79 -30.40 17.23
CA ARG A 75 14.78 -31.17 16.50
C ARG A 75 15.00 -31.06 15.00
N LYS A 76 16.10 -31.68 14.50
CA LYS A 76 16.50 -31.65 13.09
C LYS A 76 15.45 -32.22 12.15
N GLU A 77 14.58 -33.11 12.62
CA GLU A 77 13.48 -33.71 11.87
C GLU A 77 12.39 -32.67 11.45
N LEU A 78 12.42 -31.48 12.03
CA LEU A 78 11.51 -30.40 11.63
C LEU A 78 11.91 -29.78 10.28
N LEU A 79 13.17 -29.94 9.83
CA LEU A 79 13.62 -29.35 8.58
C LEU A 79 12.85 -29.92 7.38
N PRO A 80 12.52 -29.08 6.37
CA PRO A 80 11.90 -29.53 5.15
C PRO A 80 12.88 -30.33 4.29
N THR A 81 12.46 -31.49 3.76
CA THR A 81 13.25 -32.25 2.79
C THR A 81 13.05 -31.70 1.39
N PHE A 82 14.10 -31.74 0.57
CA PHE A 82 14.08 -31.30 -0.84
C PHE A 82 13.99 -32.47 -1.84
N LYS A 83 13.58 -33.66 -1.41
CA LYS A 83 13.52 -34.86 -2.26
C LYS A 83 12.23 -34.84 -3.09
N LEU A 84 12.22 -34.26 -4.29
CA LEU A 84 11.06 -34.09 -5.16
C LEU A 84 10.40 -35.40 -5.60
N ASN A 85 11.13 -36.52 -5.58
CA ASN A 85 10.61 -37.86 -5.87
C ASN A 85 9.79 -38.47 -4.72
N THR A 86 9.80 -37.86 -3.53
CA THR A 86 9.05 -38.34 -2.35
C THR A 86 7.79 -37.50 -2.13
N SER A 87 6.78 -38.11 -1.50
CA SER A 87 5.56 -37.38 -1.11
C SER A 87 5.86 -36.26 -0.13
N GLU A 88 6.86 -36.42 0.73
CA GLU A 88 7.27 -35.39 1.70
C GLU A 88 7.93 -34.21 1.00
N GLY A 89 8.85 -34.44 0.06
CA GLY A 89 9.49 -33.38 -0.69
C GLY A 89 8.49 -32.58 -1.53
N LYS A 90 7.50 -33.26 -2.14
CA LYS A 90 6.40 -32.57 -2.86
C LYS A 90 5.54 -31.68 -1.94
N ARG A 91 5.30 -32.08 -0.67
CA ARG A 91 4.61 -31.27 0.33
C ARG A 91 5.39 -30.01 0.72
N ASN A 92 6.73 -30.08 0.71
CA ASN A 92 7.61 -28.98 1.06
C ASN A 92 7.86 -27.97 -0.07
N LEU A 93 7.28 -28.18 -1.26
CA LEU A 93 7.44 -27.25 -2.40
C LEU A 93 7.00 -25.82 -2.05
N LEU A 94 5.95 -25.67 -1.26
CA LEU A 94 5.50 -24.36 -0.80
C LEU A 94 6.54 -23.67 0.08
N PHE A 95 7.21 -24.39 0.97
CA PHE A 95 8.31 -23.86 1.78
C PHE A 95 9.48 -23.39 0.91
N TRP A 96 9.92 -24.22 -0.03
CA TRP A 96 11.06 -23.91 -0.89
C TRP A 96 10.76 -22.78 -1.88
N SER A 97 9.57 -22.75 -2.45
CA SER A 97 9.15 -21.64 -3.34
C SER A 97 9.04 -20.31 -2.56
N SER A 98 8.56 -20.34 -1.31
CA SER A 98 8.56 -19.16 -0.43
C SER A 98 9.98 -18.63 -0.17
N LEU A 99 10.93 -19.53 0.09
CA LEU A 99 12.32 -19.17 0.30
C LEU A 99 12.95 -18.56 -0.95
N LEU A 100 12.65 -19.12 -2.13
CA LEU A 100 13.11 -18.56 -3.42
C LEU A 100 12.57 -17.15 -3.66
N VAL A 101 11.30 -16.88 -3.33
CA VAL A 101 10.77 -15.51 -3.38
C VAL A 101 11.56 -14.58 -2.47
N VAL A 102 11.82 -14.95 -1.21
CA VAL A 102 12.60 -14.12 -0.29
C VAL A 102 14.01 -13.85 -0.84
N ILE A 103 14.69 -14.88 -1.33
CA ILE A 103 16.04 -14.75 -1.90
C ILE A 103 16.01 -13.78 -3.09
N SER A 104 14.98 -13.86 -3.95
CA SER A 104 14.86 -12.98 -5.11
C SER A 104 14.71 -11.51 -4.75
N LEU A 105 14.07 -11.18 -3.61
CA LEU A 105 13.95 -9.79 -3.15
C LEU A 105 15.32 -9.13 -2.96
N PHE A 106 16.30 -9.89 -2.45
CA PHE A 106 17.66 -9.37 -2.22
C PHE A 106 18.54 -9.43 -3.47
N ILE A 107 18.38 -10.46 -4.33
CA ILE A 107 19.12 -10.57 -5.60
C ILE A 107 18.71 -9.45 -6.57
N LEU A 108 17.43 -9.06 -6.59
CA LEU A 108 16.93 -8.01 -7.49
C LEU A 108 17.24 -6.59 -6.99
N LEU A 109 17.67 -6.43 -5.74
CA LEU A 109 17.90 -5.13 -5.10
C LEU A 109 18.90 -4.23 -5.83
N PRO A 110 20.07 -4.72 -6.28
CA PRO A 110 21.05 -3.90 -7.00
C PRO A 110 20.55 -3.35 -8.35
N PHE A 111 19.53 -3.97 -8.93
CA PHE A 111 18.95 -3.58 -10.22
C PHE A 111 17.78 -2.59 -10.08
N SER A 112 17.37 -2.27 -8.84
CA SER A 112 16.28 -1.33 -8.59
C SER A 112 16.70 0.10 -8.92
N THR A 113 15.74 0.98 -9.22
CA THR A 113 16.00 2.41 -9.46
C THR A 113 16.52 3.11 -8.21
N ARG A 114 16.03 2.69 -7.04
CA ARG A 114 16.36 3.27 -5.74
C ARG A 114 16.63 2.13 -4.75
N PRO A 115 17.83 1.49 -4.74
CA PRO A 115 18.13 0.30 -3.95
C PRO A 115 17.89 0.49 -2.45
N TYR A 116 18.15 1.69 -1.95
CA TYR A 116 17.96 2.02 -0.55
C TYR A 116 16.47 1.95 -0.13
N ILE A 117 15.60 2.58 -0.91
CA ILE A 117 14.15 2.52 -0.69
C ILE A 117 13.64 1.09 -0.88
N SER A 118 14.14 0.37 -1.89
CA SER A 118 13.78 -1.02 -2.11
C SER A 118 14.17 -1.95 -0.97
N PHE A 119 15.24 -1.61 -0.22
CA PHE A 119 15.64 -2.39 0.94
C PHE A 119 14.78 -2.07 2.18
N TRP A 120 14.68 -0.78 2.56
CA TRP A 120 14.02 -0.37 3.80
C TRP A 120 12.51 -0.19 3.68
N GLY A 121 12.03 0.22 2.51
CA GLY A 121 10.69 0.75 2.28
C GLY A 121 10.62 2.24 2.63
N ASN A 122 9.48 2.86 2.33
CA ASN A 122 9.15 4.20 2.80
C ASN A 122 8.60 4.17 4.23
N ALA A 123 8.54 5.32 4.91
CA ALA A 123 8.05 5.41 6.29
C ALA A 123 6.55 5.08 6.40
N GLU A 124 5.77 5.28 5.32
CA GLU A 124 4.34 5.03 5.30
C GLU A 124 4.01 3.54 5.39
N ARG A 125 4.72 2.69 4.62
CA ARG A 125 4.36 1.27 4.46
C ARG A 125 5.38 0.31 5.03
N MET A 126 6.66 0.67 4.99
CA MET A 126 7.79 -0.13 5.47
C MET A 126 7.86 -1.52 4.77
N GLU A 127 7.44 -1.60 3.49
CA GLU A 127 7.32 -2.84 2.70
C GLU A 127 8.49 -3.02 1.70
N GLY A 128 9.67 -2.50 2.02
CA GLY A 128 10.90 -2.87 1.31
C GLY A 128 11.28 -4.35 1.54
N ALA A 129 12.36 -4.81 0.91
CA ALA A 129 12.83 -6.20 1.01
C ALA A 129 12.99 -6.67 2.47
N TRP A 130 13.46 -5.77 3.34
CA TRP A 130 13.57 -6.01 4.78
C TRP A 130 12.20 -6.27 5.42
N GLY A 131 11.21 -5.40 5.17
CA GLY A 131 9.86 -5.53 5.71
C GLY A 131 9.12 -6.77 5.19
N VAL A 132 9.16 -6.99 3.88
CA VAL A 132 8.51 -8.14 3.23
C VAL A 132 9.15 -9.46 3.71
N SER A 133 10.48 -9.52 3.88
CA SER A 133 11.12 -10.73 4.40
C SER A 133 10.62 -11.12 5.79
N HIS A 134 10.32 -10.15 6.68
CA HIS A 134 9.75 -10.44 8.01
C HIS A 134 8.35 -11.07 7.92
N LEU A 135 7.56 -10.72 6.89
CA LEU A 135 6.27 -11.37 6.65
C LEU A 135 6.44 -12.84 6.23
N PHE A 136 7.45 -13.14 5.41
CA PHE A 136 7.80 -14.54 5.11
C PHE A 136 8.39 -15.29 6.31
N LEU A 137 9.16 -14.61 7.18
CA LEU A 137 9.63 -15.20 8.44
C LEU A 137 8.46 -15.63 9.33
N TRP A 138 7.33 -14.90 9.32
CA TRP A 138 6.11 -15.31 9.99
C TRP A 138 5.59 -16.66 9.47
N PHE A 139 5.55 -16.85 8.15
CA PHE A 139 5.21 -18.12 7.55
C PHE A 139 6.16 -19.26 7.99
N PHE A 140 7.47 -19.02 7.96
CA PHE A 140 8.46 -20.03 8.34
C PHE A 140 8.37 -20.40 9.84
N VAL A 141 8.22 -19.43 10.73
CA VAL A 141 8.02 -19.69 12.16
C VAL A 141 6.76 -20.53 12.40
N LEU A 142 5.64 -20.17 11.77
CA LEU A 142 4.41 -20.95 11.87
C LEU A 142 4.54 -22.35 11.26
N TYR A 143 5.26 -22.50 10.15
CA TYR A 143 5.55 -23.82 9.57
C TYR A 143 6.23 -24.74 10.57
N PHE A 144 7.30 -24.27 11.21
CA PHE A 144 8.03 -25.06 12.20
C PHE A 144 7.22 -25.30 13.47
N LEU A 145 6.51 -24.30 13.96
CA LEU A 145 5.63 -24.42 15.12
C LEU A 145 4.53 -25.47 14.90
N PHE A 146 3.83 -25.40 13.77
CA PHE A 146 2.72 -26.32 13.47
C PHE A 146 3.21 -27.74 13.15
N LYS A 147 4.43 -27.88 12.63
CA LYS A 147 5.08 -29.18 12.46
C LYS A 147 5.50 -29.78 13.81
N ALA A 148 5.98 -28.94 14.75
CA ALA A 148 6.38 -29.36 16.10
C ALA A 148 5.17 -29.66 17.00
N GLU A 149 4.13 -28.84 16.93
CA GLU A 149 2.89 -28.95 17.73
C GLU A 149 1.67 -28.50 16.93
N PRO A 150 0.98 -29.43 16.23
CA PRO A 150 -0.15 -29.12 15.35
C PRO A 150 -1.33 -28.39 16.02
N GLU A 151 -1.56 -28.62 17.32
CA GLU A 151 -2.63 -27.95 18.08
C GLU A 151 -2.44 -26.43 18.21
N SER A 152 -1.22 -25.95 18.00
CA SER A 152 -0.92 -24.51 18.00
C SER A 152 -1.72 -23.73 16.96
N LYS A 153 -2.19 -24.36 15.88
CA LYS A 153 -3.07 -23.76 14.87
C LYS A 153 -4.34 -23.17 15.51
N LYS A 154 -4.90 -23.88 16.49
CA LYS A 154 -6.13 -23.45 17.20
C LYS A 154 -5.85 -22.19 18.02
N LEU A 155 -4.73 -22.17 18.74
CA LEU A 155 -4.32 -21.03 19.56
C LEU A 155 -4.14 -19.77 18.70
N ILE A 156 -3.44 -19.89 17.57
CA ILE A 156 -3.20 -18.75 16.67
C ILE A 156 -4.50 -18.30 16.01
N PHE A 157 -5.39 -19.21 15.62
CA PHE A 157 -6.72 -18.84 15.14
C PHE A 157 -7.50 -18.01 16.18
N TRP A 158 -7.51 -18.40 17.45
CA TRP A 158 -8.20 -17.66 18.49
C TRP A 158 -7.58 -16.28 18.74
N ALA A 159 -6.26 -16.13 18.60
CA ALA A 159 -5.61 -14.82 18.65
C ALA A 159 -6.15 -13.89 17.53
N PHE A 160 -6.21 -14.38 16.29
CA PHE A 160 -6.84 -13.65 15.18
C PHE A 160 -8.33 -13.39 15.39
N ALA A 161 -9.07 -14.34 15.97
CA ALA A 161 -10.49 -14.20 16.25
C ALA A 161 -10.78 -13.07 17.25
N ILE A 162 -9.97 -12.96 18.33
CA ILE A 162 -10.06 -11.87 19.30
C ILE A 162 -9.79 -10.53 18.61
N VAL A 163 -8.72 -10.44 17.83
CA VAL A 163 -8.36 -9.22 17.11
C VAL A 163 -9.45 -8.83 16.09
N ALA A 164 -9.98 -9.81 15.35
CA ALA A 164 -11.07 -9.57 14.40
C ALA A 164 -12.34 -9.09 15.12
N LEU A 165 -12.68 -9.66 16.26
CA LEU A 165 -13.82 -9.21 17.06
C LEU A 165 -13.71 -7.72 17.43
N LEU A 166 -12.55 -7.31 17.94
CA LEU A 166 -12.32 -5.92 18.35
C LEU A 166 -12.35 -4.95 17.16
N ILE A 167 -11.71 -5.32 16.05
CA ILE A 167 -11.74 -4.52 14.81
C ILE A 167 -13.16 -4.42 14.26
N ASN A 168 -13.93 -5.52 14.29
CA ASN A 168 -15.28 -5.56 13.74
C ASN A 168 -16.26 -4.72 14.55
N ILE A 169 -16.19 -4.79 15.88
CA ILE A 169 -17.01 -3.93 16.76
C ILE A 169 -16.75 -2.46 16.44
N GLN A 170 -15.48 -2.06 16.36
CA GLN A 170 -15.12 -0.68 16.03
C GLN A 170 -15.55 -0.31 14.61
N ALA A 171 -15.30 -1.16 13.60
CA ALA A 171 -15.67 -0.88 12.22
C ALA A 171 -17.18 -0.74 12.00
N ILE A 172 -17.99 -1.55 12.70
CA ILE A 172 -19.45 -1.46 12.66
C ILE A 172 -19.92 -0.18 13.38
N ASN A 173 -19.34 0.14 14.55
CA ASN A 173 -19.64 1.39 15.26
C ASN A 173 -19.29 2.62 14.39
N ASP A 174 -18.09 2.67 13.79
CA ASP A 174 -17.69 3.72 12.85
C ASP A 174 -18.68 3.83 11.68
N GLY A 175 -19.14 2.68 11.15
CA GLY A 175 -20.09 2.62 10.04
C GLY A 175 -21.46 3.25 10.36
N PHE A 176 -21.89 3.19 11.62
CA PHE A 176 -23.12 3.85 12.07
C PHE A 176 -22.91 5.32 12.46
N THR A 177 -21.76 5.67 13.04
CA THR A 177 -21.51 7.01 13.59
C THR A 177 -21.00 8.02 12.56
N LEU A 178 -20.26 7.57 11.53
CA LEU A 178 -19.62 8.44 10.54
C LEU A 178 -20.53 8.87 9.37
N GLN A 179 -21.84 8.73 9.48
CA GLN A 179 -22.86 9.26 8.54
C GLN A 179 -22.47 9.16 7.06
N GLY A 180 -22.21 7.93 6.57
CA GLY A 180 -21.86 7.67 5.16
C GLY A 180 -20.36 7.63 4.86
N ASN A 181 -19.50 8.05 5.75
CA ASN A 181 -18.07 7.83 5.63
C ASN A 181 -17.72 6.38 5.93
N ARG A 182 -16.65 5.91 5.30
CA ARG A 182 -16.19 4.52 5.45
C ARG A 182 -15.42 4.35 6.76
N PRO A 183 -15.62 3.23 7.50
CA PRO A 183 -14.91 2.97 8.75
C PRO A 183 -13.40 2.87 8.53
N ILE A 184 -12.61 3.33 9.49
CA ILE A 184 -11.16 3.19 9.48
C ILE A 184 -10.64 2.27 10.58
N ALA A 185 -11.36 2.15 11.68
CA ALA A 185 -11.02 1.37 12.87
C ALA A 185 -9.52 1.48 13.26
N THR A 186 -8.95 0.42 13.84
CA THR A 186 -7.50 0.41 14.12
C THR A 186 -6.64 0.22 12.87
N LEU A 187 -7.20 -0.24 11.74
CA LEU A 187 -6.43 -0.48 10.52
C LEU A 187 -6.17 0.79 9.70
N GLY A 188 -6.85 1.90 10.01
CA GLY A 188 -6.65 3.20 9.37
C GLY A 188 -7.20 3.34 7.96
N ASN A 189 -7.81 2.28 7.39
CA ASN A 189 -8.39 2.30 6.05
C ASN A 189 -9.48 1.24 5.91
N ALA A 190 -10.63 1.65 5.39
CA ALA A 190 -11.77 0.76 5.17
C ALA A 190 -11.45 -0.43 4.25
N THR A 191 -10.59 -0.23 3.26
CA THR A 191 -10.18 -1.29 2.35
C THR A 191 -9.39 -2.39 3.07
N TYR A 192 -8.59 -2.02 4.06
CA TYR A 192 -7.83 -2.94 4.89
C TYR A 192 -8.76 -3.76 5.80
N ILE A 193 -9.81 -3.12 6.34
CA ILE A 193 -10.86 -3.80 7.11
C ILE A 193 -11.55 -4.86 6.24
N GLY A 194 -11.96 -4.49 5.04
CA GLY A 194 -12.62 -5.41 4.10
C GLY A 194 -11.75 -6.61 3.74
N PHE A 195 -10.47 -6.40 3.44
CA PHE A 195 -9.55 -7.48 3.07
C PHE A 195 -9.22 -8.41 4.24
N PHE A 196 -8.90 -7.84 5.41
CA PHE A 196 -8.64 -8.62 6.62
C PHE A 196 -9.84 -9.53 6.96
N ASN A 197 -11.05 -8.96 6.98
CA ASN A 197 -12.26 -9.70 7.29
C ASN A 197 -12.65 -10.74 6.24
N LEU A 198 -12.36 -10.49 4.97
CA LEU A 198 -12.51 -11.48 3.90
C LEU A 198 -11.72 -12.76 4.22
N LEU A 199 -10.45 -12.62 4.58
CA LEU A 199 -9.60 -13.76 4.90
C LEU A 199 -9.99 -14.40 6.25
N MET A 200 -10.39 -13.60 7.24
CA MET A 200 -10.90 -14.11 8.51
C MET A 200 -12.18 -14.89 8.38
N LEU A 201 -13.08 -14.50 7.48
CA LEU A 201 -14.34 -15.23 7.22
C LEU A 201 -14.04 -16.64 6.69
N PHE A 202 -13.19 -16.78 5.68
CA PHE A 202 -12.80 -18.10 5.16
C PHE A 202 -11.95 -18.91 6.14
N SER A 203 -11.08 -18.26 6.93
CA SER A 203 -10.36 -18.93 8.04
C SER A 203 -11.35 -19.48 9.07
N SER A 204 -12.34 -18.68 9.47
CA SER A 204 -13.40 -19.10 10.38
C SER A 204 -14.22 -20.26 9.82
N PHE A 205 -14.54 -20.23 8.52
CA PHE A 205 -15.20 -21.33 7.85
C PHE A 205 -14.39 -22.64 7.92
N TYR A 206 -13.06 -22.58 7.72
CA TYR A 206 -12.19 -23.73 7.93
C TYR A 206 -12.25 -24.24 9.38
N PHE A 207 -12.17 -23.34 10.38
CA PHE A 207 -12.17 -23.73 11.80
C PHE A 207 -13.52 -24.19 12.32
N LEU A 208 -14.64 -23.89 11.66
CA LEU A 208 -15.94 -24.55 11.95
C LEU A 208 -15.85 -26.06 11.82
N GLY A 209 -15.13 -26.57 10.83
CA GLY A 209 -14.86 -27.99 10.68
C GLY A 209 -13.99 -28.56 11.79
N VAL A 210 -12.97 -27.79 12.24
CA VAL A 210 -12.09 -28.20 13.34
C VAL A 210 -12.86 -28.35 14.65
N TYR A 211 -13.78 -27.44 14.94
CA TYR A 211 -14.60 -27.41 16.16
C TYR A 211 -15.97 -28.08 15.99
N ARG A 212 -16.12 -28.99 15.01
CA ARG A 212 -17.41 -29.62 14.66
C ARG A 212 -18.15 -30.26 15.82
N LYS A 213 -17.44 -30.75 16.84
CA LYS A 213 -18.01 -31.42 18.04
C LYS A 213 -18.19 -30.47 19.24
N ASP A 214 -17.66 -29.24 19.17
CA ASP A 214 -17.76 -28.24 20.23
C ASP A 214 -18.80 -27.18 19.83
N LEU A 215 -19.99 -27.29 20.42
CA LEU A 215 -21.11 -26.41 20.08
C LEU A 215 -20.83 -24.93 20.47
N LEU A 216 -20.17 -24.69 21.60
CA LEU A 216 -19.86 -23.37 22.06
C LEU A 216 -18.88 -22.66 21.10
N SER A 217 -17.76 -23.30 20.79
CA SER A 217 -16.79 -22.76 19.83
C SER A 217 -17.42 -22.54 18.46
N LYS A 218 -18.30 -23.43 17.99
CA LYS A 218 -19.05 -23.23 16.75
C LYS A 218 -19.93 -21.99 16.79
N GLY A 219 -20.67 -21.78 17.88
CA GLY A 219 -21.51 -20.60 18.05
C GLY A 219 -20.69 -19.30 17.98
N ILE A 220 -19.57 -19.26 18.69
CA ILE A 220 -18.67 -18.11 18.67
C ILE A 220 -18.10 -17.86 17.26
N ILE A 221 -17.66 -18.92 16.57
CA ILE A 221 -17.11 -18.81 15.21
C ILE A 221 -18.20 -18.33 14.22
N CYS A 222 -19.41 -18.84 14.32
CA CYS A 222 -20.54 -18.36 13.50
C CYS A 222 -20.82 -16.87 13.77
N GLY A 223 -20.82 -16.44 15.02
CA GLY A 223 -20.96 -15.03 15.39
C GLY A 223 -19.83 -14.18 14.79
N LEU A 224 -18.58 -14.64 14.86
CA LEU A 224 -17.44 -13.97 14.24
C LEU A 224 -17.59 -13.88 12.71
N MET A 225 -18.08 -14.91 12.05
CA MET A 225 -18.33 -14.90 10.59
C MET A 225 -19.39 -13.86 10.22
N LEU A 226 -20.46 -13.74 11.00
CA LEU A 226 -21.50 -12.72 10.79
C LEU A 226 -20.95 -11.31 10.98
N LEU A 227 -20.15 -11.08 12.03
CA LEU A 227 -19.49 -9.80 12.26
C LEU A 227 -18.48 -9.46 11.16
N SER A 228 -17.72 -10.44 10.67
CA SER A 228 -16.79 -10.25 9.57
C SER A 228 -17.52 -9.90 8.26
N LEU A 229 -18.66 -10.56 8.00
CA LEU A 229 -19.50 -10.23 6.84
C LEU A 229 -20.05 -8.79 6.95
N ALA A 230 -20.57 -8.41 8.13
CA ALA A 230 -21.02 -7.04 8.38
C ALA A 230 -19.89 -6.03 8.17
N ALA A 231 -18.69 -6.28 8.72
CA ALA A 231 -17.53 -5.41 8.54
C ALA A 231 -17.09 -5.29 7.06
N ILE A 232 -17.17 -6.37 6.26
CA ILE A 232 -16.93 -6.31 4.81
C ILE A 232 -17.95 -5.37 4.14
N LEU A 233 -19.23 -5.47 4.48
CA LEU A 233 -20.28 -4.63 3.91
C LEU A 233 -20.10 -3.16 4.32
N PHE A 234 -19.87 -2.87 5.61
CA PHE A 234 -19.62 -1.51 6.11
C PHE A 234 -18.32 -0.90 5.54
N SER A 235 -17.31 -1.73 5.26
CA SER A 235 -16.09 -1.26 4.61
C SER A 235 -16.35 -0.69 3.21
N GLN A 236 -17.46 -1.04 2.61
CA GLN A 236 -17.86 -0.63 1.24
C GLN A 236 -16.76 -0.89 0.20
N THR A 237 -15.94 -1.91 0.41
CA THR A 237 -14.81 -2.25 -0.47
C THR A 237 -15.26 -3.22 -1.55
N ARG A 238 -15.41 -2.71 -2.78
CA ARG A 238 -15.85 -3.51 -3.94
C ARG A 238 -14.99 -4.75 -4.17
N GLY A 239 -13.67 -4.61 -4.05
CA GLY A 239 -12.74 -5.73 -4.19
C GLY A 239 -13.00 -6.84 -3.18
N SER A 240 -13.27 -6.52 -1.90
CA SER A 240 -13.56 -7.52 -0.87
C SER A 240 -14.90 -8.24 -1.11
N ILE A 241 -15.89 -7.52 -1.64
CA ILE A 241 -17.17 -8.14 -2.04
C ILE A 241 -16.94 -9.08 -3.24
N MET A 242 -16.15 -8.66 -4.24
CA MET A 242 -15.78 -9.53 -5.37
C MET A 242 -14.99 -10.75 -4.90
N GLY A 243 -14.03 -10.57 -3.98
CA GLY A 243 -13.28 -11.66 -3.36
C GLY A 243 -14.18 -12.64 -2.59
N LEU A 244 -15.17 -12.13 -1.85
CA LEU A 244 -16.13 -12.93 -1.13
C LEU A 244 -16.95 -13.80 -2.11
N VAL A 245 -17.50 -13.19 -3.14
CA VAL A 245 -18.25 -13.90 -4.19
C VAL A 245 -17.36 -14.94 -4.86
N GLY A 246 -16.16 -14.57 -5.30
CA GLY A 246 -15.20 -15.48 -5.95
C GLY A 246 -14.81 -16.65 -5.08
N GLY A 247 -14.54 -16.44 -3.80
CA GLY A 247 -14.18 -17.49 -2.85
C GLY A 247 -15.36 -18.44 -2.56
N ILE A 248 -16.58 -17.90 -2.38
CA ILE A 248 -17.81 -18.71 -2.20
C ILE A 248 -18.05 -19.56 -3.46
N LEU A 249 -17.98 -18.97 -4.65
CA LEU A 249 -18.16 -19.68 -5.91
C LEU A 249 -17.14 -20.81 -6.07
N ALA A 250 -15.87 -20.55 -5.82
CA ALA A 250 -14.81 -21.56 -5.88
C ALA A 250 -15.09 -22.72 -4.92
N THR A 251 -15.52 -22.42 -3.69
CA THR A 251 -15.90 -23.43 -2.68
C THR A 251 -17.09 -24.27 -3.14
N ILE A 252 -18.16 -23.64 -3.64
CA ILE A 252 -19.37 -24.32 -4.13
C ILE A 252 -19.03 -25.18 -5.35
N ILE A 253 -18.32 -24.65 -6.34
CA ILE A 253 -17.92 -25.40 -7.54
C ILE A 253 -17.09 -26.62 -7.16
N TYR A 254 -16.14 -26.46 -6.22
CA TYR A 254 -15.35 -27.56 -5.71
C TYR A 254 -16.24 -28.65 -5.06
N PHE A 255 -17.20 -28.28 -4.22
CA PHE A 255 -18.10 -29.22 -3.60
C PHE A 255 -19.03 -29.94 -4.60
N ILE A 256 -19.50 -29.23 -5.62
CA ILE A 256 -20.28 -29.82 -6.70
C ILE A 256 -19.42 -30.82 -7.50
N SER A 257 -18.23 -30.40 -7.94
CA SER A 257 -17.34 -31.19 -8.80
C SER A 257 -16.87 -32.48 -8.10
N THR A 258 -16.61 -32.43 -6.80
CA THR A 258 -16.11 -33.55 -5.98
C THR A 258 -17.25 -34.37 -5.34
N SER A 259 -18.52 -34.03 -5.56
CA SER A 259 -19.67 -34.81 -5.04
C SER A 259 -19.80 -36.14 -5.76
N SER A 260 -20.41 -37.11 -5.10
CA SER A 260 -20.75 -38.44 -5.68
C SER A 260 -21.98 -38.42 -6.60
N LYS A 261 -22.63 -37.26 -6.78
CA LYS A 261 -23.82 -37.09 -7.62
C LYS A 261 -23.56 -37.39 -9.10
N LYS A 262 -24.59 -37.82 -9.83
CA LYS A 262 -24.53 -38.05 -11.27
C LYS A 262 -24.09 -36.77 -12.03
N PRO A 263 -23.33 -36.88 -13.14
CA PRO A 263 -22.85 -35.71 -13.88
C PRO A 263 -23.93 -34.70 -14.25
N ILE A 264 -25.10 -35.20 -14.70
CA ILE A 264 -26.25 -34.35 -15.06
C ILE A 264 -26.70 -33.45 -13.88
N ILE A 265 -26.72 -33.99 -12.66
CA ILE A 265 -27.12 -33.27 -11.46
C ILE A 265 -26.05 -32.14 -11.18
N LYS A 266 -24.76 -32.42 -11.39
CA LYS A 266 -23.71 -31.44 -11.24
C LYS A 266 -23.88 -30.31 -12.24
N VAL A 267 -24.17 -30.61 -13.50
CA VAL A 267 -24.44 -29.62 -14.54
C VAL A 267 -25.64 -28.75 -14.18
N LEU A 268 -26.76 -29.37 -13.72
CA LEU A 268 -27.93 -28.62 -13.28
C LEU A 268 -27.62 -27.67 -12.13
N PHE A 269 -26.83 -28.10 -11.14
CA PHE A 269 -26.36 -27.17 -10.06
C PHE A 269 -25.50 -26.04 -10.56
N LEU A 270 -24.60 -26.28 -11.52
CA LEU A 270 -23.79 -25.22 -12.12
C LEU A 270 -24.64 -24.25 -12.95
N CYS A 271 -25.60 -24.74 -13.71
CA CYS A 271 -26.55 -23.89 -14.45
C CYS A 271 -27.42 -23.05 -13.49
N ALA A 272 -27.91 -23.64 -12.38
CA ALA A 272 -28.64 -22.90 -11.36
C ALA A 272 -27.78 -21.82 -10.71
N LEU A 273 -26.51 -22.10 -10.43
CA LEU A 273 -25.55 -21.12 -9.88
C LEU A 273 -25.34 -19.95 -10.85
N ILE A 274 -25.15 -20.22 -12.13
CA ILE A 274 -25.04 -19.20 -13.19
C ILE A 274 -26.34 -18.37 -13.26
N GLY A 275 -27.51 -19.05 -13.20
CA GLY A 275 -28.81 -18.37 -13.18
C GLY A 275 -28.97 -17.42 -11.99
N VAL A 276 -28.58 -17.84 -10.79
CA VAL A 276 -28.60 -16.98 -9.58
C VAL A 276 -27.68 -15.79 -9.75
N MET A 277 -26.47 -15.96 -10.30
CA MET A 277 -25.53 -14.86 -10.57
C MET A 277 -26.10 -13.87 -11.59
N ALA A 278 -26.69 -14.36 -12.67
CA ALA A 278 -27.32 -13.53 -13.70
C ALA A 278 -28.51 -12.73 -13.14
N LEU A 279 -29.37 -13.37 -12.35
CA LEU A 279 -30.49 -12.72 -11.66
C LEU A 279 -30.00 -11.65 -10.66
N SER A 280 -28.95 -11.97 -9.89
CA SER A 280 -28.34 -11.02 -8.94
C SER A 280 -27.76 -9.80 -9.67
N TYR A 281 -27.05 -10.01 -10.77
CA TYR A 281 -26.53 -8.91 -11.61
C TYR A 281 -27.67 -8.05 -12.16
N PHE A 282 -28.72 -8.66 -12.71
CA PHE A 282 -29.88 -7.96 -13.25
C PHE A 282 -30.61 -7.17 -12.15
N PHE A 283 -30.79 -7.76 -10.98
CA PHE A 283 -31.39 -7.08 -9.83
C PHE A 283 -30.57 -5.86 -9.40
N LEU A 284 -29.24 -6.02 -9.24
CA LEU A 284 -28.34 -4.93 -8.86
C LEU A 284 -28.33 -3.81 -9.90
N LYS A 285 -28.43 -4.15 -11.18
CA LYS A 285 -28.47 -3.17 -12.27
C LYS A 285 -29.75 -2.34 -12.27
N ASN A 286 -30.91 -2.95 -12.01
CA ASN A 286 -32.20 -2.29 -12.21
C ASN A 286 -32.81 -1.68 -10.93
N ASN A 287 -32.33 -2.05 -9.74
CA ASN A 287 -32.94 -1.65 -8.46
C ASN A 287 -32.03 -0.77 -7.59
N TYR A 288 -31.21 0.09 -8.20
CA TYR A 288 -30.29 0.95 -7.47
C TYR A 288 -30.96 1.82 -6.41
N SER A 289 -32.13 2.39 -6.72
CA SER A 289 -32.89 3.24 -5.79
C SER A 289 -33.25 2.55 -4.48
N LEU A 290 -33.52 1.24 -4.53
CA LEU A 290 -33.84 0.43 -3.36
C LEU A 290 -32.60 0.03 -2.53
N ILE A 291 -31.49 -0.20 -3.21
CA ILE A 291 -30.30 -0.80 -2.58
C ILE A 291 -29.15 0.19 -2.30
N LYS A 292 -29.26 1.44 -2.78
CA LYS A 292 -28.22 2.48 -2.62
C LYS A 292 -27.83 2.73 -1.15
N GLN A 293 -28.76 2.54 -0.22
CA GLN A 293 -28.52 2.73 1.21
C GLN A 293 -27.85 1.51 1.88
N VAL A 294 -27.85 0.35 1.21
CA VAL A 294 -27.24 -0.87 1.79
C VAL A 294 -25.72 -0.74 1.67
N PRO A 295 -24.99 -0.70 2.79
CA PRO A 295 -23.54 -0.53 2.77
C PRO A 295 -22.87 -1.57 1.87
N GLY A 296 -21.91 -1.14 1.06
CA GLY A 296 -21.16 -2.00 0.16
C GLY A 296 -21.95 -2.43 -1.10
N ILE A 297 -23.14 -2.96 -0.95
CA ILE A 297 -23.97 -3.44 -2.08
C ILE A 297 -24.39 -2.24 -2.95
N GLY A 298 -24.80 -1.13 -2.34
CA GLY A 298 -25.12 0.11 -3.06
C GLY A 298 -23.96 0.60 -3.93
N ARG A 299 -22.73 0.55 -3.44
CA ARG A 299 -21.54 0.91 -4.24
C ARG A 299 -21.25 -0.05 -5.39
N VAL A 300 -21.54 -1.34 -5.24
CA VAL A 300 -21.43 -2.33 -6.34
C VAL A 300 -22.47 -2.03 -7.40
N SER A 301 -23.73 -1.79 -7.01
CA SER A 301 -24.81 -1.43 -7.92
C SER A 301 -24.53 -0.12 -8.66
N GLN A 302 -24.03 0.91 -7.96
CA GLN A 302 -23.60 2.17 -8.57
C GLN A 302 -22.51 1.94 -9.63
N ALA A 303 -21.54 1.09 -9.34
CA ALA A 303 -20.47 0.76 -10.28
C ALA A 303 -20.98 0.05 -11.54
N ILE A 304 -21.99 -0.82 -11.39
CA ILE A 304 -22.62 -1.50 -12.51
C ILE A 304 -23.38 -0.49 -13.39
N GLN A 305 -24.05 0.52 -12.79
CA GLN A 305 -24.79 1.54 -13.54
C GLN A 305 -23.88 2.54 -14.25
N GLN A 306 -22.85 3.02 -13.58
CA GLN A 306 -21.92 4.02 -14.14
C GLN A 306 -20.97 3.41 -15.20
N GLY A 307 -20.85 2.09 -15.25
CA GLY A 307 -20.12 1.39 -16.30
C GLY A 307 -18.63 1.79 -16.37
N LYS A 308 -18.13 2.02 -17.59
CA LYS A 308 -16.70 2.26 -17.86
C LYS A 308 -16.13 3.48 -17.13
N ILE A 309 -16.89 4.56 -16.98
CA ILE A 309 -16.40 5.83 -16.42
C ILE A 309 -15.76 5.62 -15.04
N GLN A 310 -16.35 4.79 -14.21
CA GLN A 310 -15.87 4.56 -12.84
C GLN A 310 -14.58 3.72 -12.76
N TYR A 311 -14.23 3.01 -13.83
CA TYR A 311 -13.03 2.18 -13.89
C TYR A 311 -11.89 2.81 -14.70
N MET A 312 -12.18 3.87 -15.47
CA MET A 312 -11.19 4.50 -16.35
C MET A 312 -9.92 4.95 -15.62
N PRO A 313 -9.96 5.62 -14.44
CA PRO A 313 -8.74 5.99 -13.75
C PRO A 313 -7.82 4.80 -13.46
N ARG A 314 -8.40 3.65 -13.06
CA ARG A 314 -7.64 2.43 -12.82
C ARG A 314 -7.08 1.82 -14.10
N LEU A 315 -7.86 1.82 -15.19
CA LEU A 315 -7.39 1.30 -16.47
C LEU A 315 -6.24 2.13 -17.03
N ILE A 316 -6.33 3.46 -16.94
CA ILE A 316 -5.24 4.37 -17.33
C ILE A 316 -4.02 4.13 -16.43
N SER A 317 -4.21 4.04 -15.11
CA SER A 317 -3.14 3.71 -14.17
C SER A 317 -2.48 2.37 -14.50
N TRP A 318 -3.26 1.33 -14.82
CA TRP A 318 -2.70 0.04 -15.26
C TRP A 318 -1.92 0.15 -16.58
N GLY A 319 -2.39 1.01 -17.51
CA GLY A 319 -1.66 1.32 -18.74
C GLY A 319 -0.29 1.95 -18.44
N ILE A 320 -0.26 2.98 -17.57
CA ILE A 320 0.98 3.65 -17.12
C ILE A 320 1.97 2.63 -16.54
N PHE A 321 1.51 1.78 -15.62
CA PHE A 321 2.37 0.76 -15.00
C PHE A 321 2.79 -0.35 -15.98
N TRP A 322 1.94 -0.71 -16.94
CA TRP A 322 2.30 -1.64 -18.00
C TRP A 322 3.39 -1.08 -18.92
N ASP A 323 3.30 0.20 -19.27
CA ASP A 323 4.33 0.88 -20.05
C ASP A 323 5.65 0.99 -19.27
N ALA A 324 5.57 1.29 -17.98
CA ALA A 324 6.72 1.24 -17.08
C ALA A 324 7.39 -0.16 -17.07
N PHE A 325 6.59 -1.23 -16.93
CA PHE A 325 7.11 -2.59 -16.98
C PHE A 325 7.88 -2.90 -18.27
N LYS A 326 7.38 -2.45 -19.42
CA LYS A 326 8.07 -2.66 -20.72
C LYS A 326 9.47 -2.03 -20.77
N LEU A 327 9.69 -0.95 -20.03
CA LEU A 327 11.00 -0.28 -19.95
C LEU A 327 11.99 -1.02 -19.04
N LYS A 328 11.50 -1.73 -18.01
CA LYS A 328 12.34 -2.51 -17.08
C LYS A 328 11.78 -3.92 -16.86
N PRO A 329 11.73 -4.78 -17.91
CA PRO A 329 10.97 -6.03 -17.87
C PRO A 329 11.62 -7.12 -17.02
N ILE A 330 12.94 -7.15 -16.84
CA ILE A 330 13.64 -8.26 -16.19
C ILE A 330 13.59 -8.17 -14.67
N ALA A 331 14.08 -7.08 -14.09
CA ALA A 331 14.22 -6.90 -12.64
C ALA A 331 13.22 -5.88 -12.04
N GLY A 332 12.51 -5.12 -12.89
CA GLY A 332 11.58 -4.08 -12.49
C GLY A 332 12.25 -2.83 -11.93
N TYR A 333 11.45 -1.97 -11.31
CA TYR A 333 11.89 -0.72 -10.69
C TYR A 333 12.42 -0.93 -9.26
N GLY A 334 12.15 -2.07 -8.65
CA GLY A 334 12.42 -2.35 -7.23
C GLY A 334 11.19 -2.11 -6.33
N LEU A 335 11.17 -2.79 -5.19
CA LEU A 335 10.11 -2.62 -4.20
C LEU A 335 10.00 -1.14 -3.78
N GLU A 336 8.78 -0.66 -3.49
CA GLU A 336 8.48 0.71 -3.09
C GLU A 336 8.82 1.81 -4.14
N ASN A 337 9.24 1.44 -5.35
CA ASN A 337 9.54 2.36 -6.45
C ASN A 337 8.41 2.48 -7.48
N SER A 338 7.20 2.01 -7.16
CA SER A 338 6.02 2.20 -8.01
C SER A 338 5.71 3.68 -8.29
N PRO A 339 5.88 4.64 -7.35
CA PRO A 339 5.68 6.06 -7.64
C PRO A 339 6.65 6.57 -8.72
N ASP A 340 7.93 6.20 -8.68
CA ASP A 340 8.90 6.59 -9.71
C ASP A 340 8.51 6.03 -11.08
N ALA A 341 8.08 4.75 -11.14
CA ALA A 341 7.56 4.14 -12.36
C ALA A 341 6.32 4.87 -12.91
N TYR A 342 5.42 5.32 -12.02
CA TYR A 342 4.21 6.06 -12.38
C TYR A 342 4.53 7.44 -12.95
N TYR A 343 5.36 8.23 -12.27
CA TYR A 343 5.70 9.59 -12.71
C TYR A 343 6.47 9.60 -14.04
N ARG A 344 7.41 8.67 -14.27
CA ARG A 344 8.17 8.56 -15.52
C ARG A 344 7.31 8.22 -16.73
N ASN A 345 6.21 7.53 -16.52
CA ASN A 345 5.33 7.05 -17.59
C ASN A 345 3.93 7.67 -17.48
N PHE A 346 3.82 8.81 -16.80
CA PHE A 346 2.55 9.43 -16.53
C PHE A 346 1.76 9.68 -17.83
N ASN A 347 0.46 9.35 -17.82
CA ASN A 347 -0.46 9.62 -18.91
C ASN A 347 -1.39 10.77 -18.52
N PRO A 348 -1.27 11.94 -19.16
CA PRO A 348 -2.10 13.11 -18.83
C PRO A 348 -3.61 12.91 -19.01
N ASP A 349 -4.06 11.92 -19.78
CA ASP A 349 -5.48 11.58 -19.89
C ASP A 349 -6.11 11.16 -18.56
N MET A 350 -5.29 10.86 -17.53
CA MET A 350 -5.75 10.63 -16.16
C MET A 350 -6.57 11.80 -15.64
N PHE A 351 -6.16 13.02 -15.92
CA PHE A 351 -6.81 14.25 -15.45
C PHE A 351 -8.24 14.47 -16.00
N LYS A 352 -8.63 13.75 -17.04
CA LYS A 352 -10.02 13.77 -17.53
C LYS A 352 -10.99 13.11 -16.56
N TYR A 353 -10.50 12.23 -15.70
CA TYR A 353 -11.31 11.40 -14.81
C TYR A 353 -11.06 11.68 -13.34
N GLU A 354 -9.81 11.83 -12.95
CA GLU A 354 -9.42 11.97 -11.55
C GLU A 354 -8.07 12.71 -11.44
N GLU A 355 -7.97 13.66 -10.53
CA GLU A 355 -6.73 14.39 -10.24
C GLU A 355 -5.89 13.68 -9.13
N VAL A 356 -5.98 12.36 -9.07
CA VAL A 356 -5.30 11.53 -8.07
C VAL A 356 -4.09 10.85 -8.68
N ILE A 357 -2.99 10.89 -7.96
CA ILE A 357 -1.76 10.17 -8.28
C ILE A 357 -1.84 8.78 -7.65
N PHE A 358 -1.63 7.75 -8.45
CA PHE A 358 -1.57 6.38 -7.96
C PHE A 358 -0.14 6.04 -7.54
N ASP A 359 0.08 5.88 -6.25
CA ASP A 359 1.35 5.43 -5.68
C ASP A 359 1.66 3.95 -6.00
N ARG A 360 0.62 3.16 -6.29
CA ARG A 360 0.67 1.74 -6.69
C ARG A 360 -0.43 1.40 -7.70
N PRO A 361 -0.27 0.34 -8.50
CA PRO A 361 -1.25 -0.02 -9.52
C PRO A 361 -2.60 -0.50 -8.97
N HIS A 362 -2.75 -0.70 -7.66
CA HIS A 362 -3.94 -1.33 -7.06
C HIS A 362 -4.29 -2.67 -7.74
N ASN A 363 -3.26 -3.41 -8.11
CA ASN A 363 -3.30 -4.75 -8.70
C ASN A 363 -1.98 -5.45 -8.38
N LYS A 364 -2.03 -6.45 -7.50
CA LYS A 364 -0.83 -7.12 -6.99
C LYS A 364 0.00 -7.80 -8.08
N PHE A 365 -0.65 -8.31 -9.12
CA PHE A 365 0.03 -8.95 -10.26
C PHE A 365 0.86 -7.93 -11.02
N LEU A 366 0.25 -6.81 -11.37
CA LEU A 366 0.93 -5.72 -12.08
C LEU A 366 1.99 -5.04 -11.20
N GLU A 367 1.70 -4.86 -9.89
CA GLU A 367 2.67 -4.35 -8.94
C GLU A 367 3.94 -5.21 -8.90
N THR A 368 3.78 -6.55 -8.85
CA THR A 368 4.93 -7.47 -8.83
C THR A 368 5.71 -7.41 -10.15
N LEU A 369 5.03 -7.30 -11.30
CA LEU A 369 5.68 -7.11 -12.59
C LEU A 369 6.50 -5.82 -12.65
N VAL A 370 5.93 -4.70 -12.21
CA VAL A 370 6.59 -3.38 -12.24
C VAL A 370 7.75 -3.31 -11.25
N THR A 371 7.57 -3.84 -10.06
CA THR A 371 8.57 -3.70 -8.99
C THR A 371 9.66 -4.75 -9.03
N GLN A 372 9.37 -5.98 -9.48
CA GLN A 372 10.31 -7.10 -9.44
C GLN A 372 10.56 -7.73 -10.82
N GLY A 373 9.98 -7.15 -11.87
CA GLY A 373 10.10 -7.65 -13.24
C GLY A 373 9.51 -9.04 -13.44
N ILE A 374 9.79 -9.62 -14.59
CA ILE A 374 9.33 -10.97 -14.95
C ILE A 374 9.97 -12.05 -14.05
N VAL A 375 11.19 -11.82 -13.56
CA VAL A 375 11.89 -12.77 -12.67
C VAL A 375 11.14 -12.91 -11.34
N GLY A 376 10.89 -11.80 -10.66
CA GLY A 376 10.14 -11.82 -9.40
C GLY A 376 8.70 -12.31 -9.58
N PHE A 377 8.05 -11.92 -10.69
CA PHE A 377 6.70 -12.34 -11.02
C PHE A 377 6.58 -13.86 -11.24
N ILE A 378 7.50 -14.47 -11.99
CA ILE A 378 7.51 -15.93 -12.21
C ILE A 378 7.71 -16.66 -10.87
N LEU A 379 8.64 -16.21 -10.03
CA LEU A 379 8.87 -16.83 -8.71
C LEU A 379 7.65 -16.71 -7.81
N TRP A 380 7.00 -15.55 -7.80
CA TRP A 380 5.77 -15.33 -7.06
C TRP A 380 4.62 -16.21 -7.59
N MET A 381 4.49 -16.37 -8.93
CA MET A 381 3.49 -17.27 -9.52
C MET A 381 3.77 -18.74 -9.17
N ILE A 382 5.03 -19.17 -9.19
CA ILE A 382 5.43 -20.52 -8.74
C ILE A 382 5.02 -20.72 -7.27
N PHE A 383 5.26 -19.74 -6.40
CA PHE A 383 4.84 -19.78 -5.01
C PHE A 383 3.32 -19.96 -4.87
N ILE A 384 2.52 -19.19 -5.60
CA ILE A 384 1.05 -19.32 -5.62
C ILE A 384 0.61 -20.70 -6.15
N ILE A 385 1.21 -21.16 -7.23
CA ILE A 385 0.92 -22.50 -7.79
C ILE A 385 1.25 -23.59 -6.77
N CYS A 386 2.39 -23.48 -6.05
CA CYS A 386 2.74 -24.40 -4.97
C CYS A 386 1.74 -24.38 -3.81
N ALA A 387 1.14 -23.21 -3.49
CA ALA A 387 0.07 -23.12 -2.51
C ALA A 387 -1.17 -23.93 -2.94
N PHE A 388 -1.63 -23.74 -4.18
CA PHE A 388 -2.75 -24.54 -4.71
C PHE A 388 -2.40 -26.04 -4.83
N TYR A 389 -1.19 -26.37 -5.23
CA TYR A 389 -0.74 -27.76 -5.30
C TYR A 389 -0.74 -28.43 -3.91
N SER A 390 -0.42 -27.67 -2.86
CA SER A 390 -0.39 -28.16 -1.48
C SER A 390 -1.77 -28.57 -0.96
N LEU A 391 -2.88 -28.08 -1.56
CA LEU A 391 -4.25 -28.53 -1.24
C LEU A 391 -4.44 -30.03 -1.46
N LYS A 392 -3.70 -30.67 -2.38
CA LYS A 392 -3.77 -32.12 -2.61
C LYS A 392 -3.39 -32.95 -1.39
N PHE A 393 -2.56 -32.41 -0.51
CA PHE A 393 -1.99 -33.11 0.62
C PHE A 393 -2.72 -32.92 1.93
N ILE A 394 -3.79 -32.11 1.94
CA ILE A 394 -4.64 -31.95 3.12
C ILE A 394 -5.39 -33.24 3.37
N ARG A 395 -5.28 -33.74 4.59
CA ARG A 395 -5.98 -34.92 5.13
C ARG A 395 -6.41 -34.65 6.56
N ASP A 396 -7.44 -35.34 7.04
CA ASP A 396 -7.93 -35.23 8.43
C ASP A 396 -6.86 -35.54 9.48
N ASP A 397 -5.86 -36.38 9.14
CA ASP A 397 -4.71 -36.70 9.99
C ASP A 397 -3.88 -35.47 10.43
N THR A 398 -4.08 -34.31 9.78
CA THR A 398 -3.43 -33.05 10.12
C THR A 398 -4.18 -32.24 11.17
N ILE A 399 -5.41 -32.61 11.47
CA ILE A 399 -6.26 -31.99 12.49
C ILE A 399 -6.52 -33.04 13.56
N ILE A 400 -5.48 -33.28 14.32
CA ILE A 400 -5.46 -34.32 15.34
C ILE A 400 -6.47 -33.98 16.43
N THR A 401 -7.54 -34.72 16.45
CA THR A 401 -8.11 -35.15 17.72
C THR A 401 -7.81 -36.62 17.86
N LYS A 402 -7.16 -37.04 18.92
CA LYS A 402 -6.92 -38.45 19.32
C LYS A 402 -8.19 -39.29 19.43
N ALA A 403 -9.34 -38.80 19.00
CA ALA A 403 -10.66 -39.31 19.26
C ALA A 403 -11.51 -39.60 18.01
N SER A 404 -10.97 -39.68 16.79
CA SER A 404 -11.84 -40.02 15.64
C SER A 404 -11.63 -41.45 15.14
N HIS A 405 -12.30 -42.39 15.75
CA HIS A 405 -12.67 -43.68 15.14
C HIS A 405 -13.81 -43.45 14.09
N GLY A 406 -13.68 -42.38 13.25
CA GLY A 406 -14.68 -42.11 12.21
C GLY A 406 -14.59 -43.11 11.05
N SER A 407 -15.70 -43.36 10.37
CA SER A 407 -15.76 -44.18 9.14
C SER A 407 -14.87 -43.53 8.05
N LYS A 408 -14.45 -44.36 7.06
CA LYS A 408 -13.67 -43.87 5.89
C LYS A 408 -14.43 -42.76 5.14
N ASP A 409 -15.74 -42.83 5.10
CA ASP A 409 -16.60 -41.84 4.43
C ASP A 409 -16.64 -40.51 5.19
N GLU A 410 -16.64 -40.52 6.53
CA GLU A 410 -16.56 -39.33 7.36
C GLU A 410 -15.21 -38.61 7.15
N LYS A 411 -14.10 -39.36 7.11
CA LYS A 411 -12.77 -38.81 6.84
C LYS A 411 -12.70 -38.15 5.45
N ASN A 412 -13.18 -38.84 4.42
CA ASN A 412 -13.23 -38.30 3.05
C ASN A 412 -14.10 -37.04 2.95
N SER A 413 -15.20 -37.00 3.69
CA SER A 413 -16.07 -35.82 3.74
C SER A 413 -15.38 -34.62 4.38
N LEU A 414 -14.61 -34.84 5.45
CA LEU A 414 -13.84 -33.80 6.14
C LEU A 414 -12.67 -33.29 5.30
N ASP A 415 -11.90 -34.18 4.69
CA ASP A 415 -10.83 -33.81 3.77
C ASP A 415 -11.35 -32.90 2.66
N ARG A 416 -12.51 -33.23 2.12
CA ARG A 416 -13.19 -32.44 1.10
C ARG A 416 -13.63 -31.08 1.66
N TYR A 417 -14.16 -31.02 2.87
CA TYR A 417 -14.55 -29.77 3.53
C TYR A 417 -13.36 -28.83 3.69
N TYR A 418 -12.24 -29.29 4.26
CA TYR A 418 -11.06 -28.48 4.47
C TYR A 418 -10.41 -27.98 3.18
N LYS A 419 -10.35 -28.85 2.16
CA LYS A 419 -9.88 -28.45 0.83
C LYS A 419 -10.74 -27.37 0.21
N GLY A 420 -12.07 -27.51 0.29
CA GLY A 420 -13.01 -26.50 -0.20
C GLY A 420 -12.89 -25.16 0.53
N ALA A 421 -12.78 -25.18 1.84
CA ALA A 421 -12.64 -23.98 2.64
C ALA A 421 -11.33 -23.22 2.32
N LEU A 422 -10.21 -23.93 2.22
CA LEU A 422 -8.94 -23.32 1.87
C LEU A 422 -8.84 -22.89 0.39
N LEU A 423 -9.47 -23.63 -0.52
CA LEU A 423 -9.60 -23.20 -1.90
C LEU A 423 -10.35 -21.86 -1.99
N GLY A 424 -11.49 -21.74 -1.28
CA GLY A 424 -12.23 -20.49 -1.18
C GLY A 424 -11.40 -19.35 -0.61
N PHE A 425 -10.62 -19.60 0.44
CA PHE A 425 -9.69 -18.65 1.04
C PHE A 425 -8.67 -18.12 0.02
N PHE A 426 -7.99 -19.00 -0.72
CA PHE A 426 -6.97 -18.58 -1.69
C PHE A 426 -7.56 -17.91 -2.91
N VAL A 427 -8.71 -18.36 -3.40
CA VAL A 427 -9.39 -17.67 -4.52
C VAL A 427 -9.89 -16.30 -4.09
N ALA A 428 -10.45 -16.16 -2.89
CA ALA A 428 -10.87 -14.88 -2.34
C ALA A 428 -9.66 -13.90 -2.25
N TYR A 429 -8.52 -14.36 -1.76
CA TYR A 429 -7.27 -13.60 -1.71
C TYR A 429 -6.83 -13.14 -3.11
N LEU A 430 -6.79 -14.03 -4.11
CA LEU A 430 -6.34 -13.68 -5.46
C LEU A 430 -7.30 -12.70 -6.15
N VAL A 431 -8.62 -12.90 -6.01
CA VAL A 431 -9.64 -12.01 -6.61
C VAL A 431 -9.53 -10.61 -5.99
N GLN A 432 -9.36 -10.51 -4.68
CA GLN A 432 -9.14 -9.22 -4.02
C GLN A 432 -7.87 -8.53 -4.55
N ASN A 433 -6.79 -9.28 -4.76
CA ASN A 433 -5.50 -8.77 -5.23
C ASN A 433 -5.47 -8.34 -6.71
N ILE A 434 -6.51 -8.63 -7.50
CA ILE A 434 -6.71 -8.02 -8.83
C ILE A 434 -7.02 -6.51 -8.69
N THR A 435 -7.64 -6.10 -7.57
CA THR A 435 -8.13 -4.72 -7.39
C THR A 435 -7.45 -3.96 -6.26
N LEU A 436 -6.45 -4.58 -5.63
CA LEU A 436 -5.71 -4.01 -4.50
C LEU A 436 -4.29 -4.58 -4.45
N PHE A 437 -3.53 -4.18 -3.46
CA PHE A 437 -2.25 -4.74 -3.02
C PHE A 437 -2.37 -5.28 -1.60
N ASP A 438 -1.37 -6.07 -1.19
CA ASP A 438 -1.29 -6.59 0.17
C ASP A 438 -0.88 -5.49 1.18
N MET A 439 -1.18 -5.78 2.44
CA MET A 439 -0.77 -4.99 3.60
C MET A 439 -0.51 -5.93 4.79
N GLN A 440 0.09 -5.45 5.86
CA GLN A 440 0.41 -6.28 7.01
C GLN A 440 -0.78 -7.13 7.51
N ALA A 441 -1.99 -6.54 7.56
CA ALA A 441 -3.19 -7.24 8.04
C ALA A 441 -3.57 -8.43 7.15
N SER A 442 -3.57 -8.26 5.82
CA SER A 442 -3.84 -9.35 4.88
C SER A 442 -2.73 -10.40 4.88
N PHE A 443 -1.47 -9.97 4.88
CA PHE A 443 -0.33 -10.87 4.91
C PHE A 443 -0.30 -11.77 6.14
N LEU A 444 -0.58 -11.26 7.33
CA LEU A 444 -0.56 -12.07 8.55
C LEU A 444 -1.56 -13.22 8.48
N VAL A 445 -2.78 -12.96 8.01
CA VAL A 445 -3.81 -14.01 7.86
C VAL A 445 -3.50 -14.93 6.67
N PHE A 446 -3.01 -14.37 5.56
CA PHE A 446 -2.64 -15.15 4.37
C PHE A 446 -1.52 -16.17 4.68
N PHE A 447 -0.44 -15.72 5.33
CA PHE A 447 0.66 -16.61 5.70
C PHE A 447 0.27 -17.62 6.80
N PHE A 448 -0.67 -17.28 7.68
CA PHE A 448 -1.29 -18.25 8.58
C PHE A 448 -2.01 -19.36 7.80
N GLY A 449 -2.82 -19.02 6.79
CA GLY A 449 -3.46 -19.97 5.89
C GLY A 449 -2.46 -20.87 5.15
N LEU A 450 -1.37 -20.29 4.63
CA LEU A 450 -0.28 -21.04 3.99
C LEU A 450 0.44 -21.99 4.95
N ALA A 451 0.65 -21.57 6.21
CA ALA A 451 1.27 -22.42 7.21
C ALA A 451 0.37 -23.61 7.59
N ILE A 452 -0.95 -23.43 7.59
CA ILE A 452 -1.90 -24.55 7.73
C ILE A 452 -1.74 -25.54 6.58
N LEU A 453 -1.57 -25.08 5.34
CA LEU A 453 -1.36 -25.95 4.18
C LEU A 453 -0.07 -26.77 4.25
N SER A 454 1.03 -26.14 4.66
CA SER A 454 2.38 -26.70 4.52
C SER A 454 2.78 -27.59 5.68
N SER A 455 2.20 -27.40 6.86
CA SER A 455 2.60 -28.07 8.11
C SER A 455 1.93 -29.41 8.31
N HIS A 456 2.24 -30.40 7.48
CA HIS A 456 1.79 -31.77 7.68
C HIS A 456 2.78 -32.51 8.57
N SER A 457 2.32 -33.01 9.70
CA SER A 457 3.11 -33.87 10.57
C SER A 457 3.23 -35.26 9.94
N ASN A 458 4.42 -35.66 9.56
CA ASN A 458 4.72 -37.08 9.52
C ASN A 458 4.75 -37.58 10.95
N LYS A 459 4.39 -38.88 11.16
CA LYS A 459 4.55 -39.56 12.47
C LYS A 459 5.85 -39.06 13.13
N GLN A 460 5.69 -38.42 14.30
CA GLN A 460 6.84 -37.93 15.06
C GLN A 460 7.89 -39.06 15.13
N SER A 461 9.10 -38.78 14.69
CA SER A 461 10.22 -39.67 14.97
C SER A 461 10.25 -39.84 16.47
N LEU A 462 10.22 -41.08 16.94
CA LEU A 462 10.20 -41.43 18.38
C LEU A 462 11.43 -40.89 19.11
N TYR A 463 12.47 -40.52 18.35
CA TYR A 463 13.72 -39.97 18.88
C TYR A 463 14.08 -38.65 18.19
N PRO A 464 14.11 -37.50 18.90
CA PRO A 464 14.54 -36.23 18.34
C PRO A 464 15.98 -36.32 17.88
N GLN A 465 16.23 -35.99 16.62
CA GLN A 465 17.59 -35.92 16.07
C GLN A 465 18.16 -34.52 16.31
N LYS A 466 19.30 -34.47 17.03
CA LYS A 466 20.03 -33.22 17.25
C LYS A 466 21.07 -32.98 16.15
N PHE A 467 21.38 -31.72 15.89
CA PHE A 467 22.54 -31.34 15.08
C PHE A 467 23.83 -31.70 15.81
N LYS A 468 24.94 -31.94 15.08
CA LYS A 468 26.27 -31.95 15.65
C LYS A 468 26.56 -30.61 16.35
N SER A 469 27.28 -30.62 17.47
CA SER A 469 27.51 -29.43 18.30
C SER A 469 28.00 -28.22 17.48
N SER A 470 29.01 -28.41 16.60
CA SER A 470 29.56 -27.34 15.76
C SER A 470 28.53 -26.70 14.85
N ALA A 471 27.68 -27.49 14.17
CA ALA A 471 26.62 -26.96 13.29
C ALA A 471 25.51 -26.26 14.09
N ALA A 472 25.18 -26.78 15.28
CA ALA A 472 24.21 -26.13 16.16
C ALA A 472 24.72 -24.76 16.63
N HIS A 473 25.97 -24.64 17.06
CA HIS A 473 26.58 -23.37 17.47
C HIS A 473 26.62 -22.37 16.31
N LEU A 474 26.92 -22.82 15.08
CA LEU A 474 26.90 -21.96 13.89
C LEU A 474 25.51 -21.41 13.62
N ILE A 475 24.46 -22.24 13.62
CA ILE A 475 23.06 -21.83 13.42
C ILE A 475 22.64 -20.80 14.49
N ILE A 476 22.95 -21.06 15.75
CA ILE A 476 22.64 -20.17 16.86
C ILE A 476 23.37 -18.85 16.70
N GLY A 477 24.68 -18.88 16.40
CA GLY A 477 25.50 -17.69 16.22
C GLY A 477 24.97 -16.79 15.08
N ILE A 478 24.71 -17.38 13.91
CA ILE A 478 24.15 -16.63 12.76
C ILE A 478 22.78 -16.03 13.11
N SER A 479 21.89 -16.81 13.72
CA SER A 479 20.56 -16.31 14.09
C SER A 479 20.62 -15.21 15.16
N ALA A 480 21.51 -15.31 16.15
CA ALA A 480 21.70 -14.28 17.17
C ALA A 480 22.21 -12.96 16.55
N VAL A 481 23.18 -13.03 15.64
CA VAL A 481 23.70 -11.85 14.92
C VAL A 481 22.61 -11.23 14.06
N ALA A 482 21.85 -12.04 13.31
CA ALA A 482 20.74 -11.54 12.47
C ALA A 482 19.67 -10.84 13.30
N VAL A 483 19.28 -11.40 14.44
CA VAL A 483 18.30 -10.80 15.36
C VAL A 483 18.84 -9.52 16.00
N ALA A 484 20.09 -9.52 16.47
CA ALA A 484 20.71 -8.31 17.03
C ALA A 484 20.77 -7.17 16.01
N PHE A 485 21.09 -7.49 14.76
CA PHE A 485 21.06 -6.56 13.64
C PHE A 485 19.63 -6.02 13.39
N GLY A 486 18.65 -6.91 13.30
CA GLY A 486 17.24 -6.54 13.10
C GLY A 486 16.72 -5.65 14.22
N MET A 487 16.95 -6.01 15.47
CA MET A 487 16.55 -5.21 16.63
C MET A 487 17.21 -3.83 16.62
N TYR A 488 18.51 -3.74 16.30
CA TYR A 488 19.20 -2.47 16.17
C TYR A 488 18.50 -1.54 15.18
N PHE A 489 18.15 -2.05 13.98
CA PHE A 489 17.47 -1.25 12.96
C PHE A 489 16.02 -0.91 13.34
N ASN A 490 15.29 -1.82 13.98
CA ASN A 490 13.94 -1.50 14.46
C ASN A 490 13.96 -0.39 15.53
N PHE A 491 14.91 -0.43 16.48
CA PHE A 491 15.09 0.65 17.44
C PHE A 491 15.53 1.95 16.78
N TYR A 492 16.41 1.88 15.78
CA TYR A 492 16.86 3.05 15.02
C TYR A 492 15.71 3.68 14.22
N HIS A 493 14.87 2.88 13.56
CA HIS A 493 13.67 3.36 12.87
C HIS A 493 12.67 3.98 13.85
N TYR A 494 12.42 3.33 14.98
CA TYR A 494 11.58 3.89 16.04
C TYR A 494 12.09 5.26 16.49
N TYR A 495 13.38 5.36 16.77
CA TYR A 495 14.01 6.58 17.26
C TYR A 495 13.90 7.73 16.25
N THR A 496 14.21 7.50 14.98
CA THR A 496 14.16 8.51 13.93
C THR A 496 12.73 9.02 13.70
N ILE A 497 11.77 8.13 13.46
CA ILE A 497 10.37 8.50 13.18
C ILE A 497 9.73 9.23 14.38
N LYS A 498 9.98 8.77 15.60
CA LYS A 498 9.46 9.42 16.81
C LYS A 498 10.06 10.81 16.99
N ASN A 499 11.36 10.96 16.77
CA ASN A 499 12.03 12.26 16.92
C ASN A 499 11.60 13.26 15.87
N THR A 500 11.33 12.84 14.63
CA THR A 500 10.79 13.72 13.58
C THR A 500 9.55 14.46 14.07
N ILE A 501 8.53 13.72 14.54
CA ILE A 501 7.27 14.33 15.01
C ILE A 501 7.45 15.09 16.33
N SER A 502 8.22 14.54 17.28
CA SER A 502 8.44 15.20 18.57
C SER A 502 9.24 16.50 18.45
N SER A 503 10.07 16.62 17.41
CA SER A 503 10.84 17.82 17.14
C SER A 503 9.96 19.04 16.82
N LEU A 504 8.81 18.83 16.16
CA LEU A 504 7.87 19.89 15.79
C LEU A 504 7.20 20.59 16.99
N ARG A 505 7.38 20.08 18.20
CA ARG A 505 6.77 20.65 19.45
C ARG A 505 7.58 21.80 20.06
N PHE A 506 8.73 22.12 19.51
CA PHE A 506 9.63 23.16 20.04
C PHE A 506 9.44 24.49 19.31
N ALA A 507 10.06 25.56 19.84
CA ALA A 507 10.16 26.84 19.16
C ALA A 507 11.00 26.73 17.86
N PRO A 508 10.74 27.58 16.84
CA PRO A 508 11.33 27.47 15.51
C PRO A 508 12.85 27.23 15.47
N PRO A 509 13.72 27.97 16.16
CA PRO A 509 15.16 27.72 16.10
C PRO A 509 15.54 26.31 16.55
N LYS A 510 14.93 25.82 17.60
CA LYS A 510 15.19 24.50 18.15
C LYS A 510 14.66 23.37 17.25
N VAL A 511 13.58 23.61 16.50
CA VAL A 511 13.09 22.69 15.48
C VAL A 511 14.12 22.55 14.35
N ILE A 512 14.63 23.68 13.86
CA ILE A 512 15.64 23.71 12.80
C ILE A 512 16.89 22.94 13.23
N ASP A 513 17.43 23.20 14.42
CA ASP A 513 18.61 22.48 14.95
C ASP A 513 18.37 20.98 15.04
N LYS A 514 17.17 20.56 15.46
CA LYS A 514 16.84 19.13 15.58
C LYS A 514 16.75 18.44 14.22
N PHE A 515 16.10 19.07 13.24
CA PHE A 515 16.02 18.49 11.88
C PHE A 515 17.39 18.50 11.19
N PHE A 516 18.20 19.54 11.37
CA PHE A 516 19.58 19.58 10.90
C PHE A 516 20.40 18.41 11.48
N ALA A 517 20.29 18.16 12.80
CA ALA A 517 20.97 17.05 13.46
C ALA A 517 20.44 15.67 13.00
N LEU A 518 19.14 15.53 12.76
CA LEU A 518 18.54 14.29 12.26
C LEU A 518 19.02 14.01 10.82
N SER A 519 19.02 14.99 9.95
CA SER A 519 19.44 14.85 8.55
C SER A 519 20.90 14.40 8.40
N GLY A 520 21.75 14.66 9.41
CA GLY A 520 23.14 14.21 9.45
C GLY A 520 23.33 12.75 9.85
N LYS A 521 22.28 12.05 10.29
CA LYS A 521 22.36 10.68 10.85
C LYS A 521 22.05 9.56 9.88
N ASN A 522 22.13 9.76 8.57
CA ASN A 522 21.81 8.73 7.58
C ASN A 522 20.44 8.04 7.79
N SER A 523 19.43 8.83 8.20
CA SER A 523 18.07 8.31 8.40
C SER A 523 17.55 7.57 7.16
N PRO A 524 16.94 6.41 7.31
CA PRO A 524 16.27 5.73 6.19
C PRO A 524 15.04 6.49 5.67
N PHE A 525 14.57 7.51 6.39
CA PHE A 525 13.36 8.27 6.11
C PHE A 525 13.63 9.76 5.91
N ILE A 526 14.84 10.11 5.47
CA ILE A 526 15.26 11.52 5.29
C ILE A 526 14.35 12.29 4.32
N GLN A 527 13.74 11.60 3.33
CA GLN A 527 12.80 12.20 2.39
C GLN A 527 11.52 12.65 3.11
N GLU A 528 10.93 11.75 3.89
CA GLU A 528 9.72 12.05 4.67
C GLU A 528 10.01 13.09 5.76
N GLU A 529 11.17 13.03 6.37
CA GLU A 529 11.63 14.04 7.34
C GLU A 529 11.71 15.41 6.68
N ALA A 530 12.29 15.54 5.48
CA ALA A 530 12.36 16.78 4.73
C ALA A 530 10.97 17.31 4.33
N ILE A 531 10.05 16.44 3.90
CA ILE A 531 8.69 16.84 3.55
C ILE A 531 7.94 17.38 4.77
N VAL A 532 8.05 16.71 5.92
CA VAL A 532 7.46 17.17 7.19
C VAL A 532 8.07 18.48 7.63
N PHE A 533 9.39 18.61 7.51
CA PHE A 533 10.11 19.82 7.86
C PHE A 533 9.71 21.00 6.97
N ASN A 534 9.48 20.77 5.67
CA ASN A 534 8.98 21.80 4.75
C ASN A 534 7.62 22.35 5.19
N GLY A 535 6.71 21.49 5.65
CA GLY A 535 5.42 21.93 6.22
C GLY A 535 5.61 22.87 7.41
N PHE A 536 6.58 22.59 8.27
CA PHE A 536 6.94 23.47 9.38
C PHE A 536 7.57 24.79 8.90
N VAL A 537 8.57 24.74 8.01
CA VAL A 537 9.27 25.91 7.46
C VAL A 537 8.27 26.85 6.79
N SER A 538 7.38 26.34 5.95
CA SER A 538 6.37 27.14 5.24
C SER A 538 5.42 27.89 6.17
N GLN A 539 5.05 27.28 7.31
CA GLN A 539 4.18 27.93 8.32
C GLN A 539 4.90 28.94 9.21
N ASN A 540 6.24 28.84 9.32
CA ASN A 540 7.03 29.63 10.25
C ASN A 540 8.05 30.54 9.55
N LEU A 541 7.90 30.79 8.25
CA LEU A 541 8.87 31.54 7.46
C LEU A 541 9.17 32.91 8.05
N GLN A 542 8.15 33.58 8.62
CA GLN A 542 8.28 34.90 9.25
C GLN A 542 9.13 34.91 10.53
N ASN A 543 9.34 33.74 11.12
CA ASN A 543 10.09 33.58 12.39
C ASN A 543 11.53 33.10 12.13
N ILE A 544 11.94 32.94 10.87
CA ILE A 544 13.31 32.54 10.46
C ILE A 544 14.06 33.81 10.14
N ASN A 545 14.97 34.24 11.04
CA ASN A 545 15.53 35.57 11.01
C ASN A 545 17.05 35.59 10.83
N THR A 546 17.72 34.44 10.84
CA THR A 546 19.19 34.38 10.74
C THR A 546 19.64 33.63 9.50
N ILE A 547 20.81 34.03 8.97
CA ILE A 547 21.48 33.35 7.85
C ILE A 547 21.81 31.89 8.25
N GLU A 548 22.27 31.68 9.48
CA GLU A 548 22.58 30.33 9.99
C GLU A 548 21.39 29.40 9.97
N GLU A 549 20.18 29.88 10.31
CA GLU A 549 18.96 29.11 10.23
C GLU A 549 18.61 28.71 8.78
N LEU A 550 18.75 29.66 7.83
CA LEU A 550 18.53 29.40 6.41
C LEU A 550 19.51 28.35 5.85
N GLU A 551 20.78 28.42 6.22
CA GLU A 551 21.82 27.46 5.82
C GLU A 551 21.53 26.05 6.38
N LYS A 552 21.08 25.96 7.63
CA LYS A 552 20.66 24.68 8.23
C LYS A 552 19.45 24.08 7.50
N ILE A 553 18.46 24.89 7.18
CA ILE A 553 17.26 24.46 6.44
C ILE A 553 17.66 23.98 5.05
N GLU A 554 18.44 24.77 4.32
CA GLU A 554 18.98 24.40 3.00
C GLU A 554 19.73 23.07 3.07
N THR A 555 20.59 22.90 4.07
CA THR A 555 21.35 21.67 4.25
C THR A 555 20.47 20.44 4.49
N VAL A 556 19.36 20.57 5.20
CA VAL A 556 18.39 19.47 5.38
C VAL A 556 17.81 19.07 4.02
N PHE A 557 17.32 20.02 3.24
CA PHE A 557 16.71 19.74 1.94
C PHE A 557 17.73 19.24 0.92
N ARG A 558 18.91 19.80 0.89
CA ARG A 558 20.02 19.38 0.02
C ARG A 558 20.44 17.93 0.32
N ARG A 559 20.64 17.56 1.59
CA ARG A 559 20.96 16.18 1.99
C ARG A 559 19.87 15.19 1.61
N ALA A 560 18.60 15.57 1.74
CA ALA A 560 17.48 14.74 1.33
C ALA A 560 17.47 14.53 -0.20
N TYR A 561 17.72 15.60 -0.98
CA TYR A 561 17.80 15.54 -2.44
C TYR A 561 19.02 14.76 -2.92
N GLU A 562 20.22 15.00 -2.35
CA GLU A 562 21.45 14.26 -2.68
C GLU A 562 21.33 12.76 -2.37
N ARG A 563 20.58 12.42 -1.31
CA ARG A 563 20.29 11.01 -0.97
C ARG A 563 19.43 10.32 -2.02
N ASP A 564 18.50 11.05 -2.60
CA ASP A 564 17.55 10.53 -3.57
C ASP A 564 17.00 11.61 -4.50
N HIS A 565 17.77 11.91 -5.54
CA HIS A 565 17.40 12.87 -6.58
C HIS A 565 16.24 12.40 -7.49
N PHE A 566 15.77 11.16 -7.31
CA PHE A 566 14.58 10.61 -8.00
C PHE A 566 13.28 10.84 -7.22
N ASP A 567 13.31 11.36 -5.99
CA ASP A 567 12.08 11.70 -5.28
C ASP A 567 11.56 13.08 -5.70
N LEU A 568 10.55 13.07 -6.57
CA LEU A 568 9.93 14.28 -7.11
C LEU A 568 9.39 15.20 -6.00
N ARG A 569 8.93 14.65 -4.87
CA ARG A 569 8.42 15.43 -3.73
C ARG A 569 9.54 16.22 -3.07
N VAL A 570 10.70 15.59 -2.88
CA VAL A 570 11.88 16.23 -2.29
C VAL A 570 12.46 17.28 -3.24
N ALA A 571 12.54 17.00 -4.55
CA ALA A 571 12.95 17.95 -5.56
C ALA A 571 12.07 19.22 -5.54
N ASN A 572 10.73 19.04 -5.49
CA ASN A 572 9.78 20.16 -5.39
C ASN A 572 9.94 20.96 -4.09
N VAL A 573 10.14 20.29 -2.95
CA VAL A 573 10.38 20.97 -1.66
C VAL A 573 11.65 21.80 -1.70
N TYR A 574 12.74 21.23 -2.21
CA TYR A 574 14.03 21.90 -2.25
C TYR A 574 14.02 23.10 -3.21
N THR A 575 13.49 22.94 -4.42
CA THR A 575 13.36 24.04 -5.39
C THR A 575 12.42 25.16 -4.90
N SER A 576 11.33 24.82 -4.23
CA SER A 576 10.41 25.79 -3.62
C SER A 576 11.10 26.62 -2.52
N PHE A 577 11.87 25.97 -1.66
CA PHE A 577 12.64 26.65 -0.63
C PHE A 577 13.70 27.59 -1.25
N LEU A 578 14.51 27.09 -2.21
CA LEU A 578 15.52 27.92 -2.88
C LEU A 578 14.88 29.10 -3.64
N THR A 579 13.71 28.91 -4.26
CA THR A 579 12.97 30.00 -4.90
C THR A 579 12.58 31.08 -3.88
N THR A 580 12.23 30.69 -2.66
CA THR A 580 11.94 31.64 -1.56
C THR A 580 13.18 32.40 -1.13
N VAL A 581 14.33 31.71 -1.03
CA VAL A 581 15.63 32.33 -0.72
C VAL A 581 16.02 33.33 -1.83
N ILE A 582 15.86 32.94 -3.10
CA ILE A 582 16.12 33.80 -4.26
C ILE A 582 15.25 35.07 -4.19
N LYS A 583 13.95 34.96 -3.92
CA LYS A 583 13.06 36.13 -3.75
C LYS A 583 13.58 37.09 -2.67
N ALA A 584 14.00 36.55 -1.53
CA ALA A 584 14.54 37.36 -0.44
C ALA A 584 15.87 38.05 -0.83
N LYS A 585 16.76 37.33 -1.53
CA LYS A 585 18.02 37.91 -2.05
C LYS A 585 17.76 38.99 -3.10
N MET A 586 16.81 38.78 -4.03
CA MET A 586 16.41 39.79 -5.03
C MET A 586 15.88 41.06 -4.36
N ALA A 587 15.03 40.95 -3.35
CA ALA A 587 14.48 42.08 -2.61
C ALA A 587 15.55 42.90 -1.88
N ASN A 588 16.70 42.30 -1.55
CA ASN A 588 17.81 42.92 -0.86
C ASN A 588 19.00 43.22 -1.80
N ASN A 589 18.83 43.09 -3.12
CA ASN A 589 19.88 43.26 -4.13
C ASN A 589 21.15 42.41 -3.89
N LEU A 590 20.99 41.19 -3.36
CA LEU A 590 22.06 40.23 -3.13
C LEU A 590 22.20 39.27 -4.30
N ASP A 591 23.43 38.74 -4.50
CA ASP A 591 23.69 37.71 -5.51
C ASP A 591 22.96 36.38 -5.17
N TYR A 592 22.28 35.80 -6.16
CA TYR A 592 21.53 34.53 -6.09
C TYR A 592 21.89 33.57 -7.22
N SER A 593 22.98 33.81 -7.93
CA SER A 593 23.37 33.01 -9.10
C SER A 593 23.58 31.53 -8.76
N ALA A 594 24.17 31.23 -7.62
CA ALA A 594 24.39 29.84 -7.19
C ALA A 594 23.10 29.06 -6.96
N GLU A 595 22.13 29.64 -6.24
CA GLU A 595 20.85 29.02 -6.00
C GLU A 595 20.04 28.88 -7.30
N LYS A 596 20.09 29.88 -8.18
CA LYS A 596 19.46 29.85 -9.51
C LYS A 596 19.99 28.71 -10.35
N ASP A 597 21.30 28.46 -10.36
CA ASP A 597 21.91 27.36 -11.12
C ASP A 597 21.46 25.99 -10.59
N VAL A 598 21.39 25.82 -9.26
CA VAL A 598 20.89 24.59 -8.62
C VAL A 598 19.45 24.35 -9.01
N VAL A 599 18.56 25.35 -8.90
CA VAL A 599 17.14 25.22 -9.25
C VAL A 599 16.96 24.90 -10.73
N ASN A 600 17.68 25.60 -11.62
CA ASN A 600 17.64 25.33 -13.07
C ASN A 600 18.07 23.89 -13.39
N LYS A 601 19.13 23.39 -12.75
CA LYS A 601 19.60 22.01 -12.93
C LYS A 601 18.52 21.02 -12.52
N ILE A 602 17.95 21.19 -11.32
CA ILE A 602 16.93 20.29 -10.80
C ILE A 602 15.71 20.23 -11.74
N PHE A 603 15.19 21.39 -12.18
CA PHE A 603 14.02 21.39 -13.07
C PHE A 603 14.32 20.80 -14.45
N LYS A 604 15.49 21.07 -15.03
CA LYS A 604 15.91 20.42 -16.30
C LYS A 604 15.99 18.91 -16.16
N ASP A 605 16.56 18.41 -15.06
CA ASP A 605 16.62 16.98 -14.77
C ASP A 605 15.19 16.39 -14.59
N MET A 606 14.27 17.13 -13.94
CA MET A 606 12.87 16.73 -13.81
C MET A 606 12.15 16.66 -15.16
N LEU A 607 12.34 17.61 -16.06
CA LEU A 607 11.74 17.61 -17.41
C LEU A 607 12.22 16.41 -18.24
N ILE A 608 13.49 16.03 -18.11
CA ILE A 608 14.07 14.85 -18.77
C ILE A 608 13.48 13.55 -18.18
N GLN A 609 13.40 13.48 -16.86
CA GLN A 609 12.97 12.26 -16.16
C GLN A 609 11.45 12.04 -16.18
N TYR A 610 10.66 13.11 -16.17
CA TYR A 610 9.20 13.12 -16.06
C TYR A 610 8.54 13.98 -17.16
N PRO A 611 8.78 13.64 -18.45
CA PRO A 611 8.43 14.51 -19.57
C PRO A 611 6.92 14.72 -19.79
N THR A 612 6.09 13.90 -19.19
CA THR A 612 4.61 14.01 -19.30
C THR A 612 3.94 14.45 -17.99
N TYR A 613 4.73 14.73 -16.94
CA TYR A 613 4.20 15.12 -15.63
C TYR A 613 4.09 16.65 -15.52
N PRO A 614 2.89 17.21 -15.31
CA PRO A 614 2.64 18.64 -15.45
C PRO A 614 3.39 19.52 -14.47
N ASP A 615 3.59 19.07 -13.20
CA ASP A 615 4.22 19.88 -12.17
C ASP A 615 5.67 20.23 -12.52
N SER A 616 6.35 19.39 -13.33
CA SER A 616 7.71 19.69 -13.79
C SER A 616 7.75 20.97 -14.62
N TYR A 617 6.78 21.16 -15.50
CA TYR A 617 6.67 22.35 -16.33
C TYR A 617 6.13 23.55 -15.55
N LEU A 618 5.06 23.37 -14.79
CA LEU A 618 4.40 24.43 -14.04
C LEU A 618 5.35 25.07 -13.02
N ASN A 619 5.99 24.24 -12.18
CA ASN A 619 6.86 24.73 -11.13
C ASN A 619 8.11 25.44 -11.73
N TYR A 620 8.63 24.92 -12.84
CA TYR A 620 9.75 25.57 -13.53
C TYR A 620 9.34 26.92 -14.15
N ALA A 621 8.20 26.99 -14.83
CA ALA A 621 7.71 28.24 -15.39
C ALA A 621 7.42 29.30 -14.30
N VAL A 622 6.85 28.88 -13.16
CA VAL A 622 6.65 29.77 -12.00
C VAL A 622 7.99 30.30 -11.47
N PHE A 623 8.98 29.44 -11.36
CA PHE A 623 10.33 29.85 -10.94
C PHE A 623 10.94 30.87 -11.94
N LEU A 624 10.94 30.55 -13.25
CA LEU A 624 11.47 31.43 -14.30
C LEU A 624 10.75 32.80 -14.31
N SER A 625 9.42 32.81 -14.18
CA SER A 625 8.63 34.04 -14.05
C SER A 625 9.04 34.84 -12.81
N THR A 626 9.31 34.16 -11.70
CA THR A 626 9.73 34.79 -10.43
C THR A 626 11.05 35.54 -10.57
N ILE A 627 12.02 35.01 -11.33
CA ILE A 627 13.34 35.63 -11.55
C ILE A 627 13.35 36.56 -12.76
N GLY A 628 12.20 36.84 -13.38
CA GLY A 628 12.05 37.76 -14.52
C GLY A 628 12.38 37.18 -15.89
N GLU A 629 12.67 35.87 -15.99
CA GLU A 629 12.97 35.19 -17.27
C GLU A 629 11.66 34.78 -17.99
N LYS A 630 10.82 35.77 -18.36
CA LYS A 630 9.46 35.56 -18.87
C LYS A 630 9.43 34.80 -20.18
N GLU A 631 10.35 35.02 -21.09
CA GLU A 631 10.43 34.34 -22.39
C GLU A 631 10.67 32.82 -22.20
N LYS A 632 11.58 32.45 -21.30
CA LYS A 632 11.86 31.04 -20.98
C LYS A 632 10.69 30.37 -20.23
N ALA A 633 10.00 31.14 -19.38
CA ALA A 633 8.79 30.65 -18.72
C ALA A 633 7.71 30.31 -19.74
N LEU A 634 7.50 31.19 -20.75
CA LEU A 634 6.56 30.98 -21.83
C LEU A 634 6.95 29.75 -22.67
N GLU A 635 8.21 29.64 -23.07
CA GLU A 635 8.72 28.47 -23.81
C GLU A 635 8.45 27.17 -23.05
N THR A 636 8.78 27.13 -21.76
CA THR A 636 8.52 25.97 -20.89
C THR A 636 7.03 25.59 -20.84
N LEU A 637 6.13 26.56 -20.79
CA LEU A 637 4.68 26.32 -20.79
C LEU A 637 4.18 25.80 -22.15
N ILE A 638 4.70 26.36 -23.24
CA ILE A 638 4.37 25.94 -24.60
C ILE A 638 4.79 24.49 -24.85
N ASP A 639 5.97 24.09 -24.34
CA ASP A 639 6.43 22.70 -24.42
C ASP A 639 5.50 21.73 -23.69
N GLY A 640 4.88 22.16 -22.58
CA GLY A 640 3.92 21.37 -21.80
C GLY A 640 2.47 21.45 -22.29
N LYS A 641 2.13 22.23 -23.33
CA LYS A 641 0.75 22.57 -23.71
C LYS A 641 -0.18 21.37 -23.91
N GLU A 642 0.29 20.30 -24.54
CA GLU A 642 -0.50 19.09 -24.80
C GLU A 642 -0.87 18.34 -23.52
N ILE A 643 -0.11 18.54 -22.43
CA ILE A 643 -0.39 17.98 -21.11
C ILE A 643 -1.48 18.81 -20.43
N PHE A 644 -1.37 20.14 -20.50
CA PHE A 644 -2.22 21.05 -19.74
C PHE A 644 -3.67 21.07 -20.25
N ILE A 645 -3.89 20.92 -21.55
CA ILE A 645 -5.25 20.88 -22.12
C ILE A 645 -6.07 19.68 -21.65
N LYS A 646 -5.44 18.65 -21.06
CA LYS A 646 -6.13 17.42 -20.62
C LYS A 646 -6.97 17.61 -19.35
N SER A 647 -6.77 18.69 -18.61
CA SER A 647 -7.53 19.02 -17.41
C SER A 647 -8.00 20.47 -17.42
N PRO A 648 -9.29 20.73 -17.10
CA PRO A 648 -9.78 22.10 -16.95
C PRO A 648 -8.97 22.92 -15.94
N ARG A 649 -8.57 22.31 -14.81
CA ARG A 649 -7.77 22.95 -13.78
C ARG A 649 -6.37 23.30 -14.28
N LEU A 650 -5.69 22.37 -14.97
CA LEU A 650 -4.35 22.65 -15.53
C LEU A 650 -4.41 23.72 -16.62
N THR A 651 -5.44 23.70 -17.46
CA THR A 651 -5.73 24.75 -18.43
C THR A 651 -5.87 26.12 -17.74
N TYR A 652 -6.69 26.19 -16.68
CA TYR A 652 -6.85 27.41 -15.88
C TYR A 652 -5.51 27.92 -15.30
N ILE A 653 -4.72 27.02 -14.69
CA ILE A 653 -3.43 27.41 -14.11
C ILE A 653 -2.48 27.94 -15.19
N MET A 654 -2.37 27.26 -16.32
CA MET A 654 -1.52 27.70 -17.43
C MET A 654 -1.95 29.06 -17.97
N VAL A 655 -3.24 29.26 -18.22
CA VAL A 655 -3.77 30.55 -18.69
C VAL A 655 -3.50 31.67 -17.71
N ASN A 656 -3.64 31.42 -16.42
CA ASN A 656 -3.34 32.40 -15.37
C ASN A 656 -1.84 32.78 -15.36
N ILE A 657 -0.95 31.81 -15.53
CA ILE A 657 0.50 32.11 -15.61
C ILE A 657 0.83 32.89 -16.88
N LEU A 658 0.25 32.52 -18.01
CA LEU A 658 0.41 33.27 -19.28
C LEU A 658 -0.08 34.71 -19.13
N GLU A 659 -1.23 34.90 -18.50
CA GLU A 659 -1.80 36.24 -18.26
C GLU A 659 -0.91 37.09 -17.34
N LEU A 660 -0.41 36.51 -16.24
CA LEU A 660 0.51 37.17 -15.31
C LEU A 660 1.82 37.59 -15.98
N ASN A 661 2.29 36.82 -16.96
CA ASN A 661 3.46 37.16 -17.76
C ASN A 661 3.19 38.18 -18.87
N GLY A 662 1.91 38.58 -19.05
CA GLY A 662 1.50 39.54 -20.11
C GLY A 662 1.24 38.90 -21.48
N SER A 663 1.33 37.56 -21.58
CA SER A 663 1.17 36.77 -22.80
C SER A 663 -0.34 36.50 -23.08
N ASN A 664 -1.14 37.57 -23.20
CA ASN A 664 -2.61 37.46 -23.33
C ASN A 664 -3.06 36.78 -24.62
N LYS A 665 -2.30 36.97 -25.70
CA LYS A 665 -2.59 36.33 -27.00
C LYS A 665 -2.39 34.83 -26.93
N GLU A 666 -1.29 34.39 -26.40
CA GLU A 666 -0.94 32.99 -26.20
C GLU A 666 -1.94 32.33 -25.22
N ALA A 667 -2.35 33.05 -24.17
CA ALA A 667 -3.40 32.59 -23.25
C ALA A 667 -4.75 32.33 -23.99
N MET A 668 -5.15 33.21 -24.92
CA MET A 668 -6.36 33.02 -25.72
C MET A 668 -6.20 31.86 -26.71
N GLU A 669 -5.08 31.76 -27.42
CA GLU A 669 -4.80 30.67 -28.36
C GLU A 669 -4.85 29.31 -27.63
N PHE A 670 -4.29 29.26 -26.40
CA PHE A 670 -4.30 28.05 -25.59
C PHE A 670 -5.70 27.68 -25.10
N LEU A 671 -6.53 28.64 -24.67
CA LEU A 671 -7.91 28.38 -24.29
C LEU A 671 -8.72 27.85 -25.49
N GLN A 672 -8.53 28.43 -26.69
CA GLN A 672 -9.17 27.95 -27.88
C GLN A 672 -8.74 26.51 -28.22
N LEU A 673 -7.45 26.21 -28.13
CA LEU A 673 -6.93 24.86 -28.33
C LEU A 673 -7.54 23.85 -27.34
N ALA A 674 -7.63 24.20 -26.05
CA ALA A 674 -8.25 23.36 -25.02
C ALA A 674 -9.74 23.13 -25.28
N LYS A 675 -10.46 24.16 -25.76
CA LYS A 675 -11.86 24.06 -26.13
C LYS A 675 -12.07 23.16 -27.34
N ASP A 676 -11.25 23.31 -28.37
CA ASP A 676 -11.39 22.57 -29.64
C ASP A 676 -11.02 21.11 -29.51
N LYS A 677 -9.91 20.79 -28.78
CA LYS A 677 -9.41 19.43 -28.63
C LYS A 677 -10.09 18.64 -27.52
N GLU A 678 -10.40 19.27 -26.39
CA GLU A 678 -10.87 18.57 -25.19
C GLU A 678 -12.24 19.06 -24.70
N GLY A 679 -12.89 19.99 -25.43
CA GLY A 679 -14.19 20.53 -25.07
C GLY A 679 -14.14 21.31 -23.74
N TRP A 680 -13.02 22.01 -23.47
CA TRP A 680 -12.85 22.79 -22.24
C TRP A 680 -13.96 23.84 -22.13
N ALA A 681 -14.54 23.97 -20.92
CA ALA A 681 -15.50 25.02 -20.56
C ALA A 681 -15.25 25.40 -19.09
N SER A 682 -15.46 26.68 -18.78
CA SER A 682 -15.41 27.18 -17.40
C SER A 682 -16.45 26.45 -16.54
N LYS A 683 -16.06 26.03 -15.34
CA LYS A 683 -16.93 25.33 -14.38
C LYS A 683 -17.12 26.07 -13.06
N SER A 684 -16.19 26.96 -12.72
CA SER A 684 -16.23 27.79 -11.51
C SER A 684 -16.29 29.26 -11.87
N ILE A 685 -16.78 30.09 -10.95
CA ILE A 685 -16.82 31.55 -11.15
C ILE A 685 -15.42 32.13 -11.41
N ASP A 686 -14.39 31.59 -10.75
CA ASP A 686 -13.00 32.02 -10.95
C ASP A 686 -12.49 31.72 -12.37
N GLU A 687 -12.86 30.57 -12.93
CA GLU A 687 -12.54 30.20 -14.33
C GLU A 687 -13.27 31.10 -15.30
N HIS A 688 -14.54 31.38 -15.08
CA HIS A 688 -15.34 32.31 -15.86
C HIS A 688 -14.76 33.74 -15.83
N LEU A 689 -14.37 34.23 -14.65
CA LEU A 689 -13.76 35.55 -14.50
C LEU A 689 -12.37 35.63 -15.16
N LEU A 690 -11.57 34.59 -15.11
CA LEU A 690 -10.30 34.53 -15.83
C LEU A 690 -10.55 34.55 -17.34
N TYR A 691 -11.47 33.74 -17.84
CA TYR A 691 -11.83 33.73 -19.28
C TYR A 691 -12.35 35.10 -19.76
N LEU A 692 -13.24 35.71 -18.98
CA LEU A 692 -13.72 37.07 -19.23
C LEU A 692 -12.57 38.08 -19.28
N ARG A 693 -11.62 38.01 -18.36
CA ARG A 693 -10.45 38.90 -18.33
C ARG A 693 -9.57 38.73 -19.56
N ILE A 694 -9.33 37.52 -20.02
CA ILE A 694 -8.58 37.25 -21.25
C ILE A 694 -9.30 37.77 -22.48
N LEU A 695 -10.62 37.55 -22.58
CA LEU A 695 -11.44 38.09 -23.67
C LEU A 695 -11.35 39.62 -23.76
N LEU A 696 -11.49 40.29 -22.61
CA LEU A 696 -11.41 41.76 -22.55
C LEU A 696 -10.01 42.27 -22.92
N LYS A 697 -8.93 41.66 -22.37
CA LYS A 697 -7.56 42.04 -22.73
C LYS A 697 -7.23 41.82 -24.21
N ASN A 698 -7.85 40.84 -24.84
CA ASN A 698 -7.73 40.59 -26.28
C ASN A 698 -8.79 41.36 -27.13
N LYS A 699 -9.56 42.28 -26.53
CA LYS A 699 -10.58 43.12 -27.18
C LYS A 699 -11.72 42.33 -27.86
N GLN A 700 -11.99 41.12 -27.39
CA GLN A 700 -13.10 40.28 -27.88
C GLN A 700 -14.41 40.62 -27.14
N THR A 701 -14.98 41.78 -27.45
CA THR A 701 -16.09 42.35 -26.70
C THR A 701 -17.41 41.59 -26.85
N ALA A 702 -17.67 40.98 -28.00
CA ALA A 702 -18.89 40.20 -28.25
C ALA A 702 -18.92 38.93 -27.40
N GLU A 703 -17.82 38.20 -27.40
CA GLU A 703 -17.64 36.98 -26.60
C GLU A 703 -17.62 37.30 -25.10
N ALA A 704 -17.02 38.44 -24.70
CA ALA A 704 -17.02 38.90 -23.33
C ALA A 704 -18.44 39.18 -22.80
N LYS A 705 -19.34 39.79 -23.61
CA LYS A 705 -20.75 39.98 -23.25
C LYS A 705 -21.49 38.66 -23.08
N SER A 706 -21.23 37.69 -23.96
CA SER A 706 -21.79 36.35 -23.84
C SER A 706 -21.32 35.67 -22.55
N GLU A 707 -20.03 35.82 -22.19
CA GLU A 707 -19.48 35.23 -21.01
C GLU A 707 -20.03 35.86 -19.72
N ILE A 708 -20.26 37.16 -19.68
CA ILE A 708 -20.96 37.84 -18.58
C ILE A 708 -22.35 37.24 -18.37
N THR A 709 -23.07 36.97 -19.48
CA THR A 709 -24.38 36.35 -19.41
C THR A 709 -24.28 34.94 -18.81
N ASN A 710 -23.28 34.15 -19.21
CA ASN A 710 -23.04 32.81 -18.65
C ASN A 710 -22.71 32.87 -17.13
N ILE A 711 -21.89 33.84 -16.71
CA ILE A 711 -21.58 34.06 -15.31
C ILE A 711 -22.86 34.30 -14.49
N PHE A 712 -23.72 35.24 -14.96
CA PHE A 712 -24.94 35.60 -14.24
C PHE A 712 -26.04 34.53 -14.29
N GLN A 713 -26.01 33.65 -15.29
CA GLN A 713 -26.85 32.45 -15.32
C GLN A 713 -26.38 31.39 -14.31
N SER A 714 -25.07 31.31 -14.07
CA SER A 714 -24.50 30.34 -13.12
C SER A 714 -24.56 30.84 -11.67
N ASP A 715 -24.31 32.12 -11.44
CA ASP A 715 -24.39 32.79 -10.13
C ASP A 715 -24.69 34.29 -10.26
N SER A 716 -25.86 34.66 -9.80
CA SER A 716 -26.35 36.07 -9.79
C SER A 716 -26.21 36.73 -8.41
N SER A 717 -25.34 36.22 -7.54
CA SER A 717 -25.09 36.80 -6.20
C SER A 717 -24.52 38.23 -6.32
N ALA A 718 -24.79 39.05 -5.32
CA ALA A 718 -24.23 40.41 -5.23
C ALA A 718 -22.70 40.43 -5.24
N GLU A 719 -22.08 39.39 -4.68
CA GLU A 719 -20.63 39.22 -4.68
C GLU A 719 -20.09 39.00 -6.10
N THR A 720 -20.68 38.09 -6.86
CA THR A 720 -20.29 37.80 -8.27
C THR A 720 -20.52 39.02 -9.17
N ILE A 721 -21.63 39.71 -8.99
CA ILE A 721 -21.91 40.97 -9.74
C ILE A 721 -20.81 42.01 -9.44
N ASN A 722 -20.47 42.21 -8.18
CA ASN A 722 -19.38 43.14 -7.78
C ASN A 722 -18.03 42.75 -8.40
N ARG A 723 -17.68 41.48 -8.38
CA ARG A 723 -16.41 40.98 -8.97
C ARG A 723 -16.36 41.23 -10.48
N VAL A 724 -17.42 40.96 -11.22
CA VAL A 724 -17.53 41.23 -12.66
C VAL A 724 -17.40 42.72 -12.92
N THR A 725 -18.17 43.57 -12.19
CA THR A 725 -18.17 45.02 -12.36
C THR A 725 -16.79 45.63 -12.06
N GLN A 726 -16.15 45.16 -11.02
CA GLN A 726 -14.79 45.60 -10.67
C GLN A 726 -13.79 45.22 -11.75
N LEU A 727 -13.83 43.99 -12.28
CA LEU A 727 -12.95 43.55 -13.36
C LEU A 727 -13.11 44.40 -14.63
N ILE A 728 -14.35 44.71 -15.04
CA ILE A 728 -14.65 45.53 -16.19
C ILE A 728 -14.08 46.94 -15.99
N LYS A 729 -14.28 47.52 -14.80
CA LYS A 729 -13.78 48.85 -14.45
C LYS A 729 -12.22 48.89 -14.41
N GLU A 730 -11.58 47.91 -13.83
CA GLU A 730 -10.10 47.79 -13.76
C GLU A 730 -9.49 47.74 -15.17
N LEU A 731 -10.15 47.10 -16.12
CA LEU A 731 -9.68 47.00 -17.50
C LEU A 731 -10.08 48.18 -18.37
N GLY A 732 -10.75 49.22 -17.81
CA GLY A 732 -11.06 50.48 -18.48
C GLY A 732 -12.27 50.44 -19.45
N TYR A 733 -13.09 49.40 -19.38
CA TYR A 733 -14.32 49.32 -20.18
C TYR A 733 -15.47 50.09 -19.51
N LYS A 734 -16.09 51.05 -20.23
CA LYS A 734 -17.17 51.92 -19.69
C LYS A 734 -18.58 51.50 -20.13
N ASP A 735 -18.70 50.70 -21.20
CA ASP A 735 -19.99 50.38 -21.86
C ASP A 735 -20.32 48.89 -21.86
N PHE A 736 -20.10 48.22 -20.75
CA PHE A 736 -20.42 46.80 -20.59
C PHE A 736 -21.64 46.55 -19.72
#